data_8e021f33cdf829344ef69acbd7e45c3c
#
_entry.id   8e021f33cdf829344ef69acbd7e45c3c
#
_cell.length_a   1.000
_cell.length_b   1.000
_cell.length_c   1.000
_cell.angle_alpha   90.00
_cell.angle_beta   90.00
_cell.angle_gamma   90.00
#
_symmetry.space_group_name_H-M   'P 1'
#
loop_
_entity.id
_entity.type
_entity.pdbx_description
1 polymer ?
#
loop_
_entity_poly.entity_id
_entity_poly.type
_entity_poly.pdbx_seq_one_letter_code
_entity_poly.pdbx_strand_id
1 'polypeptide(L)'
;MKLFLIDAYALIYRSYYAFIKNPRINSKGMNTSAIFGFINSLEDVLKRETPTHIAVGFDPKGPTFRHEAYEQYKAQRQETPEDIRKSVPFIKDIIEAYNIPILEVPRYEADDVIGTVAKQAEKEGFEVYMMTPDKDYGQLVSEHIFMYRPRFGGDYEIMGVPEVLDKYGLTSVDQVIDLLGLMGDSSDNIPGCPGVGEKTAQKLLAEFGTIENLLENTDKLKGSLQKKVMENMEQIRFSKFLATIKTDVPIRFDAAKCIRKKMNEERLVEIYTELEFRTFINRMSGEPEKVKTESKTAPAPAKTDTRKKAAPAGPIQGSLFEEFAPEPTAVPKYSTLANLKSTHHTYHLVDTEEKRIELGWFLNEQDFFAFDTETDGIDPLKAGLVGMSFAVKENEAWYVPVPAAREEADKILAHFSPALQNPKSLKIGQNIKFDILVVRKYGIRIAGPLFDTMIAHYLLNPELRHGMDYLAETYLKYTTVRIEELIGPRGRKQLTMRDVPVAQVAEYAAEDADITLKLKNYFTPCLEKEGLESLFYDIEMPLIYVLAEMEYTGVTLDTVALKQSSEELTTALKKLEKEIYELAGMKFNINSARQVGEVLFDHLKIEEKARKTKTGSYSTSEEILEKMRSKHPVVGKLLEYRGLKKLLSTYIDALPELINPETGKIHTSYNQAVTSTGRLSSTNPNLQNIPVRDELGREIRKAFTAENEDCIFFSADYSQIELRIMAHLSQDAHMIEAFRSGADIHAATAAKIYGIPVEEVTSDMRRKAKTANFGIIYGISVFGLAERLSIPRAESKELIEGYFKTYPDIRAYMDESIEVAKEKGYVETIYKRKRFLPDINSHNAIVRGYAERNAINAPIQGSAADIIKVAMVRIFNRFETEGLRSKMILQVHDELNFNVYKDELEKVKQIVLDEMENAIKLQVPLIADCGEGVNWLEAH
;
A
#
# COMPACT_ATOMS: atom_id res chain seq x y z
N MET A 1 14.09 37.77 -19.62
CA MET A 1 13.25 37.49 -18.39
C MET A 1 12.59 36.14 -18.57
N LYS A 2 12.49 35.34 -17.47
CA LYS A 2 12.01 33.95 -17.53
C LYS A 2 10.59 33.88 -16.95
N LEU A 3 9.59 33.51 -17.78
CA LEU A 3 8.18 33.37 -17.40
C LEU A 3 7.79 31.89 -17.42
N PHE A 4 7.23 31.38 -16.30
CA PHE A 4 6.59 30.08 -16.25
C PHE A 4 5.08 30.21 -16.28
N LEU A 5 4.45 29.50 -17.22
CA LEU A 5 3.00 29.38 -17.32
C LEU A 5 2.61 27.92 -17.03
N ILE A 6 1.88 27.69 -15.96
CA ILE A 6 1.54 26.34 -15.48
C ILE A 6 0.11 26.00 -15.87
N ASP A 7 -0.10 24.85 -16.52
CA ASP A 7 -1.40 24.27 -16.75
C ASP A 7 -1.84 23.52 -15.49
N ALA A 8 -2.82 24.07 -14.76
CA ALA A 8 -3.23 23.57 -13.46
C ALA A 8 -3.81 22.18 -13.53
N TYR A 9 -4.81 21.96 -14.39
CA TYR A 9 -5.51 20.68 -14.46
C TYR A 9 -4.61 19.55 -14.94
N ALA A 10 -3.72 19.81 -15.87
CA ALA A 10 -2.75 18.82 -16.33
C ALA A 10 -1.87 18.29 -15.18
N LEU A 11 -1.40 19.18 -14.28
CA LEU A 11 -0.63 18.80 -13.10
C LEU A 11 -1.49 18.17 -11.99
N ILE A 12 -2.71 18.67 -11.75
CA ILE A 12 -3.65 18.14 -10.75
C ILE A 12 -4.00 16.69 -11.08
N TYR A 13 -4.42 16.40 -12.33
CA TYR A 13 -4.73 15.06 -12.76
C TYR A 13 -3.52 14.12 -12.69
N ARG A 14 -2.35 14.60 -13.13
CA ARG A 14 -1.12 13.84 -13.04
C ARG A 14 -0.80 13.47 -11.59
N SER A 15 -0.93 14.40 -10.67
CA SER A 15 -0.69 14.21 -9.25
C SER A 15 -1.68 13.23 -8.63
N TYR A 16 -2.96 13.38 -8.92
CA TYR A 16 -4.01 12.47 -8.47
C TYR A 16 -3.74 11.02 -8.89
N TYR A 17 -3.48 10.80 -10.18
CA TYR A 17 -3.23 9.45 -10.71
C TYR A 17 -1.88 8.85 -10.28
N ALA A 18 -0.90 9.66 -9.91
CA ALA A 18 0.36 9.17 -9.35
C ALA A 18 0.15 8.45 -8.00
N PHE A 19 -0.81 8.90 -7.21
CA PHE A 19 -1.15 8.33 -5.90
C PHE A 19 -2.38 7.42 -5.91
N ILE A 20 -2.96 7.08 -7.06
CA ILE A 20 -4.23 6.34 -7.13
C ILE A 20 -4.20 4.98 -6.42
N LYS A 21 -3.03 4.33 -6.35
CA LYS A 21 -2.86 3.04 -5.66
C LYS A 21 -2.61 3.18 -4.16
N ASN A 22 -2.17 4.35 -3.72
CA ASN A 22 -1.87 4.66 -2.32
C ASN A 22 -2.21 6.13 -2.06
N PRO A 23 -3.50 6.47 -1.94
CA PRO A 23 -3.95 7.84 -1.77
C PRO A 23 -3.53 8.39 -0.41
N ARG A 24 -3.22 9.70 -0.38
CA ARG A 24 -2.95 10.44 0.85
C ARG A 24 -4.26 10.95 1.41
N ILE A 25 -4.74 10.31 2.47
CA ILE A 25 -5.99 10.68 3.15
C ILE A 25 -5.62 11.34 4.47
N ASN A 26 -6.18 12.52 4.73
CA ASN A 26 -6.01 13.20 6.02
C ASN A 26 -6.98 12.66 7.09
N SER A 27 -6.84 13.08 8.33
CA SER A 27 -7.69 12.61 9.45
C SER A 27 -9.19 12.92 9.28
N LYS A 28 -9.53 13.87 8.38
CA LYS A 28 -10.92 14.22 8.03
C LYS A 28 -11.47 13.36 6.88
N GLY A 29 -10.73 12.35 6.42
CA GLY A 29 -11.13 11.46 5.32
C GLY A 29 -10.98 12.09 3.91
N MET A 30 -10.35 13.26 3.79
CA MET A 30 -10.15 13.93 2.51
C MET A 30 -8.92 13.36 1.79
N ASN A 31 -9.07 12.98 0.53
CA ASN A 31 -7.94 12.62 -0.33
C ASN A 31 -7.17 13.87 -0.75
N THR A 32 -5.99 14.06 -0.19
CA THR A 32 -5.12 15.22 -0.42
C THR A 32 -4.03 14.99 -1.46
N SER A 33 -4.05 13.85 -2.15
CA SER A 33 -3.01 13.42 -3.10
C SER A 33 -2.78 14.42 -4.24
N ALA A 34 -3.85 14.95 -4.83
CA ALA A 34 -3.78 15.91 -5.91
C ALA A 34 -3.13 17.23 -5.47
N ILE A 35 -3.50 17.70 -4.28
CA ILE A 35 -2.96 18.94 -3.67
C ILE A 35 -1.47 18.75 -3.37
N PHE A 36 -1.12 17.65 -2.70
CA PHE A 36 0.26 17.34 -2.33
C PHE A 36 1.18 17.27 -3.54
N GLY A 37 0.78 16.56 -4.60
CA GLY A 37 1.58 16.43 -5.80
C GLY A 37 1.69 17.74 -6.60
N PHE A 38 0.63 18.54 -6.63
CA PHE A 38 0.65 19.85 -7.26
C PHE A 38 1.65 20.80 -6.57
N ILE A 39 1.61 20.89 -5.23
CA ILE A 39 2.53 21.73 -4.44
C ILE A 39 3.97 21.29 -4.66
N ASN A 40 4.27 19.99 -4.59
CA ASN A 40 5.61 19.50 -4.84
C ASN A 40 6.13 19.91 -6.24
N SER A 41 5.29 19.82 -7.27
CA SER A 41 5.66 20.23 -8.63
C SER A 41 5.88 21.75 -8.71
N LEU A 42 5.06 22.54 -8.04
CA LEU A 42 5.20 24.01 -7.97
C LEU A 42 6.50 24.39 -7.25
N GLU A 43 6.74 23.85 -6.05
CA GLU A 43 7.95 24.15 -5.28
C GLU A 43 9.23 23.73 -6.02
N ASP A 44 9.21 22.54 -6.68
CA ASP A 44 10.36 22.08 -7.45
C ASP A 44 10.70 23.03 -8.59
N VAL A 45 9.72 23.52 -9.33
CA VAL A 45 9.96 24.54 -10.38
C VAL A 45 10.46 25.85 -9.80
N LEU A 46 9.85 26.34 -8.72
CA LEU A 46 10.28 27.57 -8.05
C LEU A 46 11.72 27.49 -7.54
N LYS A 47 12.17 26.31 -7.09
CA LYS A 47 13.52 26.08 -6.56
C LYS A 47 14.54 25.82 -7.67
N ARG A 48 14.19 24.96 -8.62
CA ARG A 48 15.10 24.49 -9.70
C ARG A 48 15.31 25.56 -10.77
N GLU A 49 14.21 26.16 -11.24
CA GLU A 49 14.20 27.05 -12.38
C GLU A 49 14.29 28.54 -12.01
N THR A 50 14.05 28.87 -10.76
CA THR A 50 14.09 30.25 -10.22
C THR A 50 13.45 31.27 -11.16
N PRO A 51 12.17 31.07 -11.60
CA PRO A 51 11.55 31.98 -12.56
C PRO A 51 11.46 33.41 -12.01
N THR A 52 11.62 34.39 -12.90
CA THR A 52 11.40 35.80 -12.55
C THR A 52 9.90 36.15 -12.54
N HIS A 53 9.14 35.47 -13.39
CA HIS A 53 7.69 35.65 -13.54
C HIS A 53 7.01 34.27 -13.60
N ILE A 54 5.79 34.20 -13.06
CA ILE A 54 5.02 32.94 -13.00
C ILE A 54 3.51 33.22 -12.96
N ALA A 55 2.72 32.39 -13.63
CA ALA A 55 1.27 32.38 -13.55
C ALA A 55 0.71 30.99 -13.75
N VAL A 56 -0.51 30.72 -13.30
CA VAL A 56 -1.18 29.41 -13.40
C VAL A 56 -2.49 29.57 -14.15
N GLY A 57 -2.66 28.82 -15.25
CA GLY A 57 -3.89 28.78 -16.05
C GLY A 57 -4.88 27.72 -15.53
N PHE A 58 -6.15 28.08 -15.47
CA PHE A 58 -7.25 27.18 -15.13
C PHE A 58 -8.33 27.18 -16.22
N ASP A 59 -8.91 26.00 -16.44
CA ASP A 59 -10.14 25.89 -17.23
C ASP A 59 -11.31 26.57 -16.49
N PRO A 60 -12.18 27.29 -17.19
CA PRO A 60 -13.33 27.94 -16.59
C PRO A 60 -14.42 26.92 -16.20
N LYS A 61 -15.28 27.32 -15.29
CA LYS A 61 -16.50 26.57 -15.01
C LYS A 61 -17.52 26.78 -16.14
N GLY A 62 -17.86 25.73 -16.85
CA GLY A 62 -18.89 25.75 -17.89
C GLY A 62 -18.37 25.44 -19.31
N PRO A 63 -19.24 25.48 -20.31
CA PRO A 63 -18.88 25.13 -21.68
C PRO A 63 -17.93 26.18 -22.30
N THR A 64 -17.03 25.71 -23.15
CA THR A 64 -16.11 26.55 -23.92
C THR A 64 -16.65 26.74 -25.36
N PHE A 65 -16.06 27.65 -26.13
CA PHE A 65 -16.46 27.86 -27.53
C PHE A 65 -16.38 26.59 -28.38
N ARG A 66 -15.48 25.63 -28.02
CA ARG A 66 -15.40 24.33 -28.70
C ARG A 66 -16.60 23.44 -28.39
N HIS A 67 -17.12 23.47 -27.17
CA HIS A 67 -18.37 22.77 -26.81
C HIS A 67 -19.58 23.38 -27.51
N GLU A 68 -19.59 24.72 -27.69
CA GLU A 68 -20.66 25.41 -28.44
C GLU A 68 -20.62 25.06 -29.94
N ALA A 69 -19.43 24.88 -30.51
CA ALA A 69 -19.25 24.49 -31.92
C ALA A 69 -19.47 23.00 -32.17
N TYR A 70 -19.19 22.15 -31.18
CA TYR A 70 -19.25 20.69 -31.28
C TYR A 70 -19.71 20.05 -29.97
N GLU A 71 -20.96 19.68 -29.89
CA GLU A 71 -21.58 19.11 -28.69
C GLU A 71 -20.88 17.83 -28.20
N GLN A 72 -20.26 17.08 -29.11
CA GLN A 72 -19.53 15.86 -28.80
C GLN A 72 -18.07 16.11 -28.39
N TYR A 73 -17.60 17.37 -28.35
CA TYR A 73 -16.24 17.70 -27.91
C TYR A 73 -16.03 17.26 -26.45
N LYS A 74 -15.00 16.46 -26.21
CA LYS A 74 -14.68 15.88 -24.90
C LYS A 74 -15.81 15.03 -24.24
N ALA A 75 -16.88 14.67 -25.00
CA ALA A 75 -18.03 13.93 -24.47
C ALA A 75 -17.66 12.52 -23.94
N GLN A 76 -16.52 11.97 -24.36
CA GLN A 76 -16.01 10.67 -23.90
C GLN A 76 -15.15 10.79 -22.61
N ARG A 77 -14.82 12.01 -22.18
CA ARG A 77 -14.09 12.21 -20.94
C ARG A 77 -15.00 11.88 -19.76
N GLN A 78 -14.50 11.08 -18.84
CA GLN A 78 -15.21 10.84 -17.58
C GLN A 78 -15.33 12.14 -16.79
N GLU A 79 -16.38 12.27 -16.01
CA GLU A 79 -16.52 13.40 -15.07
C GLU A 79 -15.27 13.53 -14.19
N THR A 80 -14.92 14.77 -13.90
CA THR A 80 -13.80 15.06 -12.98
C THR A 80 -14.02 14.36 -11.64
N PRO A 81 -13.09 13.51 -11.18
CA PRO A 81 -13.21 12.85 -9.89
C PRO A 81 -13.57 13.81 -8.76
N GLU A 82 -14.43 13.37 -7.85
CA GLU A 82 -14.90 14.19 -6.74
C GLU A 82 -13.74 14.72 -5.89
N ASP A 83 -12.72 13.90 -5.67
CA ASP A 83 -11.51 14.30 -4.93
C ASP A 83 -10.76 15.44 -5.62
N ILE A 84 -10.70 15.45 -6.94
CA ILE A 84 -10.11 16.56 -7.69
C ILE A 84 -10.98 17.81 -7.53
N ARG A 85 -12.32 17.66 -7.63
CA ARG A 85 -13.24 18.80 -7.42
C ARG A 85 -13.09 19.42 -6.04
N LYS A 86 -12.93 18.58 -5.00
CA LYS A 86 -12.67 19.01 -3.62
C LYS A 86 -11.28 19.64 -3.44
N SER A 87 -10.30 19.21 -4.22
CA SER A 87 -8.90 19.69 -4.15
C SER A 87 -8.72 21.05 -4.82
N VAL A 88 -9.45 21.37 -5.89
CA VAL A 88 -9.27 22.60 -6.68
C VAL A 88 -9.38 23.89 -5.85
N PRO A 89 -10.36 24.08 -4.94
CA PRO A 89 -10.42 25.27 -4.07
C PRO A 89 -9.14 25.45 -3.25
N PHE A 90 -8.67 24.40 -2.58
CA PHE A 90 -7.44 24.44 -1.79
C PHE A 90 -6.22 24.77 -2.65
N ILE A 91 -6.13 24.22 -3.87
CA ILE A 91 -5.03 24.51 -4.80
C ILE A 91 -5.05 26.00 -5.21
N LYS A 92 -6.23 26.56 -5.48
CA LYS A 92 -6.37 27.99 -5.79
C LYS A 92 -5.95 28.86 -4.59
N ASP A 93 -6.42 28.55 -3.39
CA ASP A 93 -6.04 29.28 -2.16
C ASP A 93 -4.52 29.22 -1.92
N ILE A 94 -3.89 28.08 -2.19
CA ILE A 94 -2.44 27.90 -2.07
C ILE A 94 -1.70 28.74 -3.12
N ILE A 95 -2.14 28.74 -4.38
CA ILE A 95 -1.55 29.56 -5.45
C ILE A 95 -1.64 31.05 -5.09
N GLU A 96 -2.80 31.50 -4.58
CA GLU A 96 -2.97 32.87 -4.10
C GLU A 96 -2.06 33.21 -2.92
N ALA A 97 -1.87 32.25 -1.99
CA ALA A 97 -0.95 32.42 -0.87
C ALA A 97 0.53 32.44 -1.30
N TYR A 98 0.88 31.80 -2.43
CA TYR A 98 2.19 31.98 -3.09
C TYR A 98 2.32 33.34 -3.81
N ASN A 99 1.27 34.18 -3.80
CA ASN A 99 1.20 35.43 -4.57
C ASN A 99 1.39 35.20 -6.08
N ILE A 100 0.91 34.08 -6.61
CA ILE A 100 0.95 33.72 -8.04
C ILE A 100 -0.42 34.03 -8.65
N PRO A 101 -0.49 34.79 -9.77
CA PRO A 101 -1.77 35.11 -10.42
C PRO A 101 -2.37 33.85 -11.09
N ILE A 102 -3.69 33.70 -10.93
CA ILE A 102 -4.52 32.71 -11.62
C ILE A 102 -5.07 33.34 -12.89
N LEU A 103 -4.89 32.65 -14.02
CA LEU A 103 -5.40 33.04 -15.32
C LEU A 103 -6.59 32.13 -15.68
N GLU A 104 -7.78 32.68 -15.69
CA GLU A 104 -9.04 31.99 -16.02
C GLU A 104 -9.96 32.96 -16.79
N VAL A 105 -10.35 32.56 -18.00
CA VAL A 105 -11.22 33.37 -18.86
C VAL A 105 -12.45 32.56 -19.24
N PRO A 106 -13.67 33.02 -18.97
CA PRO A 106 -14.89 32.31 -19.37
C PRO A 106 -14.91 31.99 -20.85
N ARG A 107 -15.40 30.80 -21.24
CA ARG A 107 -15.52 30.26 -22.60
C ARG A 107 -14.20 29.85 -23.28
N TYR A 108 -13.03 30.06 -22.66
CA TYR A 108 -11.72 29.66 -23.20
C TYR A 108 -11.05 28.66 -22.30
N GLU A 109 -10.42 27.63 -22.84
CA GLU A 109 -9.69 26.63 -22.08
C GLU A 109 -8.35 27.18 -21.59
N ALA A 110 -7.74 26.51 -20.61
CA ALA A 110 -6.46 26.95 -20.04
C ALA A 110 -5.35 27.05 -21.11
N ASP A 111 -5.36 26.15 -22.11
CA ASP A 111 -4.42 26.16 -23.24
C ASP A 111 -4.56 27.42 -24.11
N ASP A 112 -5.79 27.90 -24.39
CA ASP A 112 -6.03 29.12 -25.12
C ASP A 112 -5.53 30.35 -24.36
N VAL A 113 -5.79 30.39 -23.05
CA VAL A 113 -5.38 31.48 -22.16
C VAL A 113 -3.84 31.51 -22.04
N ILE A 114 -3.22 30.36 -21.77
CA ILE A 114 -1.77 30.22 -21.67
C ILE A 114 -1.12 30.56 -23.02
N GLY A 115 -1.65 30.05 -24.13
CA GLY A 115 -1.14 30.32 -25.48
C GLY A 115 -1.17 31.81 -25.83
N THR A 116 -2.27 32.49 -25.50
CA THR A 116 -2.41 33.93 -25.70
C THR A 116 -1.39 34.75 -24.89
N VAL A 117 -1.25 34.42 -23.59
CA VAL A 117 -0.32 35.08 -22.68
C VAL A 117 1.13 34.79 -23.10
N ALA A 118 1.44 33.54 -23.50
CA ALA A 118 2.78 33.18 -23.99
C ALA A 118 3.20 34.00 -25.21
N LYS A 119 2.31 34.14 -26.23
CA LYS A 119 2.57 34.93 -27.43
C LYS A 119 2.67 36.45 -27.17
N GLN A 120 1.96 36.97 -26.17
CA GLN A 120 2.10 38.36 -25.75
C GLN A 120 3.41 38.56 -24.99
N ALA A 121 3.78 37.69 -24.07
CA ALA A 121 5.01 37.79 -23.30
C ALA A 121 6.26 37.64 -24.19
N GLU A 122 6.22 36.76 -25.20
CA GLU A 122 7.30 36.63 -26.20
C GLU A 122 7.57 37.97 -26.90
N LYS A 123 6.52 38.70 -27.31
CA LYS A 123 6.63 40.02 -27.93
C LYS A 123 7.23 41.07 -26.99
N GLU A 124 7.10 40.87 -25.69
CA GLU A 124 7.72 41.74 -24.65
C GLU A 124 9.13 41.30 -24.26
N GLY A 125 9.69 40.30 -24.96
CA GLY A 125 11.06 39.81 -24.76
C GLY A 125 11.26 38.82 -23.62
N PHE A 126 10.22 38.06 -23.28
CA PHE A 126 10.32 36.98 -22.30
C PHE A 126 10.74 35.66 -22.96
N GLU A 127 11.51 34.84 -22.25
CA GLU A 127 11.58 33.40 -22.46
C GLU A 127 10.45 32.76 -21.68
N VAL A 128 9.56 32.04 -22.37
CA VAL A 128 8.35 31.48 -21.82
C VAL A 128 8.45 29.98 -21.75
N TYR A 129 8.18 29.41 -20.58
CA TYR A 129 8.15 27.97 -20.32
C TYR A 129 6.73 27.56 -19.95
N MET A 130 6.08 26.79 -20.83
CA MET A 130 4.74 26.25 -20.60
C MET A 130 4.85 24.89 -19.92
N MET A 131 4.51 24.84 -18.62
CA MET A 131 4.59 23.61 -17.83
C MET A 131 3.31 22.79 -17.97
N THR A 132 3.36 21.84 -18.90
CA THR A 132 2.26 20.92 -19.20
C THR A 132 2.78 19.62 -19.83
N PRO A 133 2.18 18.44 -19.56
CA PRO A 133 2.43 17.21 -20.29
C PRO A 133 1.69 17.14 -21.64
N ASP A 134 0.76 18.07 -21.90
CA ASP A 134 -0.10 18.04 -23.08
C ASP A 134 0.70 18.30 -24.36
N LYS A 135 0.47 17.42 -25.36
CA LYS A 135 1.15 17.46 -26.66
C LYS A 135 0.72 18.64 -27.52
N ASP A 136 -0.50 19.15 -27.32
CA ASP A 136 -1.13 20.13 -28.18
C ASP A 136 -0.44 21.50 -28.05
N TYR A 137 0.19 21.78 -26.92
CA TYR A 137 1.02 22.95 -26.71
C TYR A 137 2.26 23.01 -27.64
N GLY A 138 2.58 21.89 -28.33
CA GLY A 138 3.64 21.87 -29.34
C GLY A 138 3.43 22.88 -30.47
N GLN A 139 2.18 23.25 -30.79
CA GLN A 139 1.84 24.27 -31.80
C GLN A 139 2.22 25.70 -31.41
N LEU A 140 2.49 25.94 -30.13
CA LEU A 140 2.81 27.27 -29.59
C LEU A 140 4.32 27.54 -29.51
N VAL A 141 5.12 26.49 -29.63
CA VAL A 141 6.59 26.55 -29.46
C VAL A 141 7.21 27.48 -30.53
N SER A 142 8.17 28.25 -30.10
CA SER A 142 8.92 29.18 -30.96
C SER A 142 10.37 29.32 -30.48
N GLU A 143 11.10 30.29 -31.01
CA GLU A 143 12.47 30.58 -30.60
C GLU A 143 12.57 30.93 -29.11
N HIS A 144 11.51 31.50 -28.52
CA HIS A 144 11.48 31.96 -27.13
C HIS A 144 10.34 31.34 -26.30
N ILE A 145 9.58 30.43 -26.86
CA ILE A 145 8.51 29.69 -26.16
C ILE A 145 8.83 28.19 -26.16
N PHE A 146 8.90 27.60 -24.98
CA PHE A 146 9.29 26.22 -24.76
C PHE A 146 8.21 25.45 -24.00
N MET A 147 8.04 24.15 -24.31
CA MET A 147 7.30 23.25 -23.43
C MET A 147 8.23 22.74 -22.32
N TYR A 148 7.77 22.81 -21.09
CA TYR A 148 8.43 22.24 -19.91
C TYR A 148 7.63 21.05 -19.42
N ARG A 149 8.06 19.85 -19.81
CA ARG A 149 7.28 18.61 -19.62
C ARG A 149 7.79 17.81 -18.44
N PRO A 150 6.97 17.57 -17.41
CA PRO A 150 7.35 16.68 -16.32
C PRO A 150 7.45 15.23 -16.81
N ARG A 151 8.60 14.58 -16.55
CA ARG A 151 8.85 13.14 -16.80
C ARG A 151 8.58 12.32 -15.55
N PHE A 152 8.53 10.98 -15.73
CA PHE A 152 8.48 10.05 -14.62
C PHE A 152 9.85 10.00 -13.91
N GLY A 153 9.88 10.03 -12.56
CA GLY A 153 11.14 10.02 -11.80
C GLY A 153 11.59 11.40 -11.30
N GLY A 154 10.78 12.46 -11.52
CA GLY A 154 11.07 13.83 -11.02
C GLY A 154 11.93 14.68 -11.94
N ASP A 155 12.25 14.19 -13.17
CA ASP A 155 12.94 14.96 -14.19
C ASP A 155 11.97 15.71 -15.10
N TYR A 156 12.50 16.72 -15.81
CA TYR A 156 11.76 17.52 -16.79
C TYR A 156 12.46 17.52 -18.14
N GLU A 157 11.65 17.58 -19.19
CA GLU A 157 12.09 17.71 -20.57
C GLU A 157 11.71 19.09 -21.09
N ILE A 158 12.70 19.84 -21.56
CA ILE A 158 12.46 21.11 -22.26
C ILE A 158 12.40 20.80 -23.75
N MET A 159 11.30 21.21 -24.39
CA MET A 159 11.12 21.01 -25.83
C MET A 159 10.99 22.38 -26.50
N GLY A 160 11.98 22.71 -27.31
CA GLY A 160 11.96 23.83 -28.25
C GLY A 160 11.56 23.38 -29.65
N VAL A 161 11.82 24.24 -30.63
CA VAL A 161 11.48 23.96 -32.04
C VAL A 161 12.13 22.67 -32.55
N PRO A 162 13.46 22.42 -32.36
CA PRO A 162 14.09 21.21 -32.87
C PRO A 162 13.47 19.93 -32.31
N GLU A 163 13.19 19.89 -30.97
CA GLU A 163 12.63 18.72 -30.28
C GLU A 163 11.20 18.43 -30.71
N VAL A 164 10.39 19.47 -30.96
CA VAL A 164 9.02 19.34 -31.47
C VAL A 164 9.04 18.78 -32.89
N LEU A 165 9.88 19.33 -33.77
CA LEU A 165 9.98 18.88 -35.16
C LEU A 165 10.45 17.43 -35.26
N ASP A 166 11.50 17.06 -34.50
CA ASP A 166 12.00 15.69 -34.47
C ASP A 166 10.96 14.70 -33.95
N LYS A 167 10.31 15.05 -32.86
CA LYS A 167 9.29 14.20 -32.21
C LYS A 167 8.09 13.90 -33.12
N TYR A 168 7.61 14.89 -33.86
CA TYR A 168 6.44 14.74 -34.72
C TYR A 168 6.77 14.49 -36.17
N GLY A 169 8.05 14.46 -36.56
CA GLY A 169 8.50 14.26 -37.93
C GLY A 169 8.00 15.34 -38.88
N LEU A 170 8.04 16.60 -38.45
CA LEU A 170 7.52 17.77 -39.15
C LEU A 170 8.66 18.69 -39.60
N THR A 171 8.37 19.58 -40.53
CA THR A 171 9.33 20.57 -41.07
C THR A 171 9.10 22.00 -40.57
N SER A 172 7.93 22.27 -39.97
CA SER A 172 7.58 23.54 -39.34
C SER A 172 6.66 23.28 -38.12
N VAL A 173 6.76 24.11 -37.08
CA VAL A 173 5.92 24.06 -35.90
C VAL A 173 4.43 24.28 -36.25
N ASP A 174 4.14 25.12 -37.23
CA ASP A 174 2.76 25.37 -37.70
C ASP A 174 2.06 24.09 -38.18
N GLN A 175 2.84 23.10 -38.64
CA GLN A 175 2.29 21.80 -39.07
C GLN A 175 1.77 20.94 -37.92
N VAL A 176 2.04 21.29 -36.65
CA VAL A 176 1.49 20.56 -35.50
C VAL A 176 -0.04 20.64 -35.50
N ILE A 177 -0.61 21.80 -35.82
CA ILE A 177 -2.06 22.00 -35.93
C ILE A 177 -2.62 21.13 -37.06
N ASP A 178 -1.94 21.11 -38.20
CA ASP A 178 -2.33 20.32 -39.38
C ASP A 178 -2.22 18.80 -39.11
N LEU A 179 -1.21 18.40 -38.39
CA LEU A 179 -1.06 16.99 -37.95
C LEU A 179 -2.25 16.57 -37.10
N LEU A 180 -2.62 17.36 -36.08
CA LEU A 180 -3.75 17.11 -35.20
C LEU A 180 -5.10 17.14 -35.96
N GLY A 181 -5.25 18.09 -36.87
CA GLY A 181 -6.42 18.20 -37.73
C GLY A 181 -6.64 17.00 -38.66
N LEU A 182 -5.56 16.42 -39.19
CA LEU A 182 -5.59 15.23 -40.04
C LEU A 182 -5.82 13.95 -39.26
N MET A 183 -5.06 13.73 -38.16
CA MET A 183 -5.16 12.47 -37.42
C MET A 183 -6.32 12.45 -36.43
N GLY A 184 -6.85 13.60 -36.06
CA GLY A 184 -7.79 13.75 -34.96
C GLY A 184 -7.19 13.52 -33.58
N ASP A 185 -8.00 13.66 -32.55
CA ASP A 185 -7.65 13.30 -31.16
C ASP A 185 -8.79 12.56 -30.47
N SER A 186 -8.55 11.29 -30.15
CA SER A 186 -9.52 10.47 -29.44
C SER A 186 -9.76 10.90 -28.00
N SER A 187 -8.80 11.61 -27.38
CA SER A 187 -8.92 12.10 -26.00
C SER A 187 -9.92 13.26 -25.91
N ASP A 188 -9.96 14.09 -26.95
CA ASP A 188 -10.83 15.27 -27.05
C ASP A 188 -12.01 15.04 -28.02
N ASN A 189 -12.13 13.83 -28.52
CA ASN A 189 -13.13 13.42 -29.48
C ASN A 189 -13.11 14.29 -30.76
N ILE A 190 -11.91 14.67 -31.22
CA ILE A 190 -11.69 15.36 -32.49
C ILE A 190 -11.63 14.32 -33.60
N PRO A 191 -12.53 14.36 -34.61
CA PRO A 191 -12.72 13.25 -35.53
C PRO A 191 -11.56 12.99 -36.49
N GLY A 192 -10.85 14.01 -36.95
CA GLY A 192 -9.79 13.89 -37.94
C GLY A 192 -10.29 13.37 -39.30
N CYS A 193 -9.38 12.89 -40.15
CA CYS A 193 -9.72 12.18 -41.39
C CYS A 193 -9.83 10.67 -41.11
N PRO A 194 -10.95 10.01 -41.37
CA PRO A 194 -11.12 8.59 -41.07
C PRO A 194 -10.08 7.69 -41.73
N GLY A 195 -9.31 6.96 -40.87
CA GLY A 195 -8.27 6.05 -41.32
C GLY A 195 -6.97 6.73 -41.73
N VAL A 196 -6.79 7.99 -41.38
CA VAL A 196 -5.50 8.72 -41.42
C VAL A 196 -4.95 8.76 -39.99
N GLY A 197 -3.91 8.00 -39.72
CA GLY A 197 -3.17 8.06 -38.46
C GLY A 197 -1.88 8.89 -38.59
N GLU A 198 -1.17 9.04 -37.48
CA GLU A 198 0.02 9.90 -37.36
C GLU A 198 1.01 9.76 -38.53
N LYS A 199 1.44 8.53 -38.85
CA LYS A 199 2.40 8.28 -39.95
C LYS A 199 1.88 8.67 -41.33
N THR A 200 0.58 8.58 -41.55
CA THR A 200 -0.04 8.98 -42.85
C THR A 200 -0.16 10.49 -42.90
N ALA A 201 -0.56 11.12 -41.80
CA ALA A 201 -0.63 12.57 -41.70
C ALA A 201 0.78 13.22 -41.87
N GLN A 202 1.82 12.68 -41.25
CA GLN A 202 3.21 13.12 -41.45
C GLN A 202 3.64 13.06 -42.92
N LYS A 203 3.32 11.98 -43.63
CA LYS A 203 3.64 11.86 -45.07
C LYS A 203 2.89 12.88 -45.92
N LEU A 204 1.61 13.11 -45.62
CA LEU A 204 0.83 14.12 -46.31
C LEU A 204 1.37 15.54 -46.09
N LEU A 205 1.77 15.84 -44.84
CA LEU A 205 2.35 17.15 -44.52
C LEU A 205 3.75 17.33 -45.07
N ALA A 206 4.54 16.27 -45.18
CA ALA A 206 5.84 16.32 -45.87
C ALA A 206 5.71 16.60 -47.39
N GLU A 207 4.62 16.12 -48.03
CA GLU A 207 4.38 16.33 -49.44
C GLU A 207 3.63 17.63 -49.74
N PHE A 208 2.62 17.99 -48.97
CA PHE A 208 1.73 19.13 -49.26
C PHE A 208 1.99 20.35 -48.35
N GLY A 209 2.70 20.23 -47.29
CA GLY A 209 3.04 21.29 -46.33
C GLY A 209 1.92 21.63 -45.39
N THR A 210 0.70 21.91 -45.87
CA THR A 210 -0.46 22.29 -45.05
C THR A 210 -1.73 21.52 -45.45
N ILE A 211 -2.73 21.51 -44.59
CA ILE A 211 -4.07 20.94 -44.88
C ILE A 211 -4.70 21.69 -46.05
N GLU A 212 -4.63 23.00 -46.13
CA GLU A 212 -5.20 23.79 -47.20
C GLU A 212 -4.65 23.36 -48.57
N ASN A 213 -3.34 23.30 -48.69
CA ASN A 213 -2.67 22.86 -49.93
C ASN A 213 -2.97 21.40 -50.26
N LEU A 214 -3.12 20.52 -49.26
CA LEU A 214 -3.55 19.14 -49.45
C LEU A 214 -4.96 19.07 -50.03
N LEU A 215 -5.89 19.85 -49.49
CA LEU A 215 -7.29 19.86 -49.91
C LEU A 215 -7.47 20.50 -51.28
N GLU A 216 -6.63 21.44 -51.71
CA GLU A 216 -6.62 22.03 -53.04
C GLU A 216 -5.98 21.11 -54.08
N ASN A 217 -5.14 20.15 -53.68
CA ASN A 217 -4.42 19.26 -54.60
C ASN A 217 -4.77 17.78 -54.40
N THR A 218 -6.02 17.46 -54.06
CA THR A 218 -6.48 16.08 -53.85
C THR A 218 -6.35 15.17 -55.06
N ASP A 219 -6.22 15.73 -56.28
CA ASP A 219 -5.98 15.04 -57.52
C ASP A 219 -4.60 14.35 -57.58
N LYS A 220 -3.62 14.84 -56.82
CA LYS A 220 -2.28 14.24 -56.68
C LYS A 220 -2.31 12.98 -55.79
N LEU A 221 -3.29 12.81 -54.94
CA LEU A 221 -3.50 11.61 -54.16
C LEU A 221 -3.99 10.43 -55.01
N LYS A 222 -3.72 9.20 -54.54
CA LYS A 222 -4.16 7.99 -55.30
C LYS A 222 -4.95 7.03 -54.40
N GLY A 223 -5.85 6.30 -55.05
CA GLY A 223 -6.58 5.16 -54.45
C GLY A 223 -7.52 5.54 -53.32
N SER A 224 -7.56 4.71 -52.29
CA SER A 224 -8.48 4.88 -51.13
C SER A 224 -8.22 6.13 -50.31
N LEU A 225 -6.98 6.61 -50.28
CA LEU A 225 -6.60 7.81 -49.55
C LEU A 225 -7.18 9.07 -50.17
N GLN A 226 -7.13 9.20 -51.50
CA GLN A 226 -7.75 10.28 -52.25
C GLN A 226 -9.23 10.37 -51.92
N LYS A 227 -9.95 9.23 -52.05
CA LYS A 227 -11.39 9.15 -51.77
C LYS A 227 -11.69 9.61 -50.34
N LYS A 228 -10.95 9.13 -49.35
CA LYS A 228 -11.14 9.48 -47.93
C LYS A 228 -10.95 10.98 -47.66
N VAL A 229 -9.89 11.57 -48.21
CA VAL A 229 -9.62 13.01 -48.05
C VAL A 229 -10.71 13.83 -48.68
N MET A 230 -11.12 13.49 -49.95
CA MET A 230 -12.18 14.21 -50.66
C MET A 230 -13.56 14.12 -49.99
N GLU A 231 -13.92 12.94 -49.49
CA GLU A 231 -15.22 12.75 -48.82
C GLU A 231 -15.27 13.43 -47.44
N ASN A 232 -14.11 13.78 -46.80
CA ASN A 232 -14.06 14.31 -45.46
C ASN A 232 -13.43 15.73 -45.39
N MET A 233 -13.40 16.49 -46.47
CA MET A 233 -12.73 17.79 -46.51
C MET A 233 -13.22 18.75 -45.41
N GLU A 234 -14.54 18.88 -45.23
CA GLU A 234 -15.13 19.73 -44.21
C GLU A 234 -14.83 19.23 -42.78
N GLN A 235 -14.84 17.92 -42.56
CA GLN A 235 -14.50 17.31 -41.30
C GLN A 235 -13.02 17.57 -40.93
N ILE A 236 -12.11 17.54 -41.93
CA ILE A 236 -10.68 17.84 -41.69
C ILE A 236 -10.51 19.32 -41.32
N ARG A 237 -11.18 20.22 -41.99
CA ARG A 237 -11.13 21.67 -41.65
C ARG A 237 -11.70 21.93 -40.25
N PHE A 238 -12.82 21.25 -39.95
CA PHE A 238 -13.44 21.37 -38.63
C PHE A 238 -12.54 20.78 -37.50
N SER A 239 -11.88 19.66 -37.77
CA SER A 239 -10.91 19.07 -36.84
C SER A 239 -9.70 19.97 -36.60
N LYS A 240 -9.18 20.63 -37.65
CA LYS A 240 -8.15 21.67 -37.53
C LYS A 240 -8.63 22.81 -36.64
N PHE A 241 -9.87 23.31 -36.85
CA PHE A 241 -10.44 24.36 -36.00
C PHE A 241 -10.52 23.93 -34.51
N LEU A 242 -10.96 22.70 -34.22
CA LEU A 242 -11.05 22.20 -32.85
C LEU A 242 -9.67 22.00 -32.18
N ALA A 243 -8.68 21.56 -32.94
CA ALA A 243 -7.31 21.34 -32.45
C ALA A 243 -6.49 22.62 -32.31
N THR A 244 -6.94 23.75 -32.88
CA THR A 244 -6.20 25.01 -32.85
C THR A 244 -6.36 25.68 -31.47
N ILE A 245 -5.22 25.91 -30.80
CA ILE A 245 -5.19 26.74 -29.59
C ILE A 245 -5.34 28.21 -29.98
N LYS A 246 -6.33 28.89 -29.38
CA LYS A 246 -6.56 30.31 -29.62
C LYS A 246 -5.48 31.15 -28.92
N THR A 247 -4.92 32.11 -29.69
CA THR A 247 -3.92 33.08 -29.19
C THR A 247 -4.40 34.53 -29.19
N ASP A 248 -5.72 34.70 -29.31
CA ASP A 248 -6.44 35.96 -29.36
C ASP A 248 -7.54 36.09 -28.28
N VAL A 249 -7.40 35.31 -27.18
CA VAL A 249 -8.29 35.39 -26.02
C VAL A 249 -8.33 36.83 -25.46
N PRO A 250 -9.48 37.33 -25.01
CA PRO A 250 -9.59 38.68 -24.46
C PRO A 250 -8.94 38.82 -23.07
N ILE A 251 -7.67 38.50 -22.99
CA ILE A 251 -6.78 38.63 -21.83
C ILE A 251 -5.55 39.45 -22.23
N ARG A 252 -5.07 40.28 -21.33
CA ARG A 252 -3.82 41.03 -21.53
C ARG A 252 -2.77 40.53 -20.59
N PHE A 253 -1.59 40.23 -21.10
CA PHE A 253 -0.41 39.96 -20.29
C PHE A 253 -0.03 41.18 -19.46
N ASP A 254 0.12 40.98 -18.15
CA ASP A 254 0.57 42.01 -17.21
C ASP A 254 1.81 41.48 -16.48
N ALA A 255 2.98 41.87 -16.98
CA ALA A 255 4.25 41.42 -16.42
C ALA A 255 4.37 41.80 -14.92
N ALA A 256 3.87 42.95 -14.50
CA ALA A 256 3.97 43.40 -13.11
C ALA A 256 3.17 42.47 -12.13
N LYS A 257 2.04 41.91 -12.59
CA LYS A 257 1.27 40.93 -11.81
C LYS A 257 1.93 39.58 -11.74
N CYS A 258 2.65 39.17 -12.78
CA CYS A 258 3.32 37.89 -12.86
C CYS A 258 4.69 37.86 -12.18
N ILE A 259 5.25 38.97 -11.71
CA ILE A 259 6.52 39.01 -10.95
C ILE A 259 6.41 38.04 -9.77
N ARG A 260 7.41 37.14 -9.64
CA ARG A 260 7.53 36.26 -8.49
C ARG A 260 7.70 37.08 -7.21
N LYS A 261 6.78 36.95 -6.28
CA LYS A 261 6.77 37.62 -4.98
C LYS A 261 7.07 36.63 -3.86
N LYS A 262 7.37 37.15 -2.66
CA LYS A 262 7.47 36.33 -1.46
C LYS A 262 6.08 35.76 -1.13
N MET A 263 5.99 34.48 -0.81
CA MET A 263 4.75 33.82 -0.40
C MET A 263 4.21 34.39 0.93
N ASN A 264 2.92 34.28 1.14
CA ASN A 264 2.27 34.55 2.42
C ASN A 264 2.41 33.29 3.30
N GLU A 265 3.47 33.27 4.11
CA GLU A 265 3.84 32.13 4.95
C GLU A 265 2.75 31.82 5.98
N GLU A 266 2.14 32.83 6.60
CA GLU A 266 1.08 32.66 7.60
C GLU A 266 -0.13 31.94 6.99
N ARG A 267 -0.60 32.42 5.82
CA ARG A 267 -1.74 31.81 5.13
C ARG A 267 -1.44 30.38 4.66
N LEU A 268 -0.24 30.12 4.17
CA LEU A 268 0.17 28.76 3.79
C LEU A 268 0.22 27.81 4.99
N VAL A 269 0.72 28.26 6.14
CA VAL A 269 0.71 27.45 7.38
C VAL A 269 -0.71 27.12 7.81
N GLU A 270 -1.65 28.05 7.74
CA GLU A 270 -3.06 27.75 8.03
C GLU A 270 -3.61 26.64 7.11
N ILE A 271 -3.45 26.81 5.77
CA ILE A 271 -3.95 25.83 4.79
C ILE A 271 -3.26 24.49 4.94
N TYR A 272 -1.93 24.46 5.13
CA TYR A 272 -1.16 23.23 5.29
C TYR A 272 -1.48 22.53 6.60
N THR A 273 -1.80 23.27 7.66
CA THR A 273 -2.26 22.71 8.92
C THR A 273 -3.63 22.04 8.75
N GLU A 274 -4.55 22.69 8.04
CA GLU A 274 -5.87 22.11 7.73
C GLU A 274 -5.78 20.83 6.91
N LEU A 275 -4.84 20.78 5.95
CA LEU A 275 -4.57 19.63 5.07
C LEU A 275 -3.64 18.58 5.70
N GLU A 276 -3.05 18.85 6.89
CA GLU A 276 -2.07 18.01 7.59
C GLU A 276 -0.76 17.84 6.81
N PHE A 277 -0.34 18.87 6.09
CA PHE A 277 0.85 18.90 5.25
C PHE A 277 2.11 19.38 6.00
N ARG A 278 2.52 18.66 7.03
CA ARG A 278 3.66 19.00 7.88
C ARG A 278 4.97 19.18 7.13
N THR A 279 5.22 18.33 6.14
CA THR A 279 6.42 18.40 5.31
C THR A 279 6.60 19.77 4.65
N PHE A 280 5.51 20.40 4.20
CA PHE A 280 5.57 21.74 3.60
C PHE A 280 5.76 22.83 4.64
N ILE A 281 5.11 22.70 5.80
CA ILE A 281 5.30 23.64 6.93
C ILE A 281 6.78 23.65 7.37
N ASN A 282 7.37 22.48 7.52
CA ASN A 282 8.77 22.33 7.92
C ASN A 282 9.75 22.91 6.88
N ARG A 283 9.49 22.73 5.57
CA ARG A 283 10.30 23.33 4.51
C ARG A 283 10.29 24.87 4.58
N MET A 284 9.18 25.47 4.98
CA MET A 284 9.05 26.91 5.13
C MET A 284 9.81 27.46 6.35
N SER A 285 9.99 26.66 7.41
CA SER A 285 10.68 27.06 8.64
C SER A 285 12.19 27.22 8.47
N GLY A 286 12.76 26.95 7.32
CA GLY A 286 14.16 27.21 6.98
C GLY A 286 15.15 26.20 7.55
N GLU A 287 14.71 24.99 7.88
CA GLU A 287 15.63 23.89 8.22
C GLU A 287 16.31 23.34 6.96
N PRO A 288 17.63 23.09 7.00
CA PRO A 288 18.37 22.67 5.81
C PRO A 288 17.95 21.27 5.39
N GLU A 289 17.35 21.16 4.20
CA GLU A 289 17.27 19.89 3.46
C GLU A 289 18.69 19.31 3.35
N LYS A 290 18.91 18.11 3.89
CA LYS A 290 20.14 17.35 3.64
C LYS A 290 20.18 16.98 2.16
N VAL A 291 20.94 17.76 1.39
CA VAL A 291 21.26 17.53 0.00
C VAL A 291 21.79 16.12 -0.15
N LYS A 292 21.16 15.29 -0.97
CA LYS A 292 21.77 14.07 -1.52
C LYS A 292 22.97 14.50 -2.34
N THR A 293 24.17 14.28 -1.80
CA THR A 293 25.42 14.48 -2.53
C THR A 293 25.46 13.46 -3.67
N GLU A 294 25.26 13.95 -4.89
CA GLU A 294 25.63 13.22 -6.10
C GLU A 294 27.13 12.96 -6.07
N SER A 295 27.50 11.69 -6.12
CA SER A 295 28.88 11.27 -6.28
C SER A 295 29.37 11.66 -7.69
N LYS A 296 30.06 12.80 -7.81
CA LYS A 296 30.88 13.10 -9.00
C LYS A 296 32.04 12.13 -9.04
N THR A 297 32.08 11.34 -10.08
CA THR A 297 33.18 10.51 -10.49
C THR A 297 34.44 11.37 -10.74
N ALA A 298 35.54 11.06 -10.05
CA ALA A 298 36.88 11.44 -10.44
C ALA A 298 37.76 10.18 -10.56
N PRO A 299 38.80 10.17 -11.42
CA PRO A 299 39.36 8.96 -11.98
C PRO A 299 40.35 8.23 -11.07
N ALA A 300 40.43 6.92 -11.27
CA ALA A 300 41.23 5.97 -10.53
C ALA A 300 42.75 6.21 -10.59
N PRO A 301 43.47 5.77 -9.55
CA PRO A 301 44.74 5.07 -9.78
C PRO A 301 44.75 3.65 -9.18
N ALA A 302 45.65 2.86 -9.70
CA ALA A 302 45.73 1.43 -9.75
C ALA A 302 45.91 0.66 -8.43
N LYS A 303 45.33 -0.52 -8.48
CA LYS A 303 45.68 -1.83 -7.88
C LYS A 303 46.53 -1.93 -6.61
N THR A 304 45.95 -2.49 -5.57
CA THR A 304 46.57 -3.58 -4.81
C THR A 304 45.49 -4.53 -4.27
N ASP A 305 45.73 -5.81 -4.48
CA ASP A 305 44.94 -6.97 -4.06
C ASP A 305 44.85 -7.09 -2.53
N THR A 306 43.62 -7.24 -2.00
CA THR A 306 43.40 -8.17 -0.88
C THR A 306 41.90 -8.53 -0.83
N ARG A 307 41.66 -9.80 -1.10
CA ARG A 307 40.33 -10.46 -1.03
C ARG A 307 39.80 -10.45 0.40
N LYS A 308 38.64 -9.81 0.60
CA LYS A 308 37.61 -10.32 1.53
C LYS A 308 36.26 -10.18 0.85
N LYS A 309 35.63 -11.34 0.66
CA LYS A 309 34.28 -11.48 0.10
C LYS A 309 33.29 -10.78 1.00
N ALA A 310 32.64 -9.74 0.49
CA ALA A 310 31.37 -9.27 0.99
C ALA A 310 30.27 -9.95 0.13
N ALA A 311 29.35 -10.64 0.77
CA ALA A 311 28.18 -11.23 0.14
C ALA A 311 27.30 -10.14 -0.48
N PRO A 312 26.67 -10.38 -1.64
CA PRO A 312 25.74 -9.42 -2.22
C PRO A 312 24.46 -9.38 -1.34
N ALA A 313 24.11 -8.21 -0.87
CA ALA A 313 22.80 -7.96 -0.32
C ALA A 313 21.73 -8.31 -1.37
N GLY A 314 20.94 -9.33 -1.10
CA GLY A 314 19.73 -9.65 -1.86
C GLY A 314 18.73 -8.50 -1.79
N PRO A 315 17.82 -8.35 -2.77
CA PRO A 315 16.81 -7.33 -2.71
C PRO A 315 15.91 -7.62 -1.50
N ILE A 316 16.03 -6.79 -0.49
CA ILE A 316 15.09 -6.72 0.61
C ILE A 316 13.76 -6.34 -0.03
N GLN A 317 12.82 -7.24 0.04
CA GLN A 317 11.44 -6.96 -0.28
C GLN A 317 10.90 -6.12 0.88
N GLY A 318 11.32 -4.84 0.92
CA GLY A 318 10.76 -3.84 1.80
C GLY A 318 9.26 -3.77 1.53
N SER A 319 8.45 -3.82 2.58
CA SER A 319 7.04 -3.52 2.44
C SER A 319 6.95 -2.12 1.82
N LEU A 320 6.02 -1.95 0.88
CA LEU A 320 5.78 -0.68 0.16
C LEU A 320 5.47 0.49 1.13
N PHE A 321 5.42 0.23 2.41
CA PHE A 321 5.08 1.15 3.51
C PHE A 321 6.28 1.69 4.27
N GLU A 322 7.48 1.08 4.18
CA GLU A 322 8.68 1.57 4.87
C GLU A 322 9.38 2.72 4.14
N GLU A 323 9.15 2.89 2.84
CA GLU A 323 9.83 3.91 2.04
C GLU A 323 9.26 5.33 2.18
N PHE A 324 8.17 5.51 2.96
CA PHE A 324 7.51 6.80 3.17
C PHE A 324 7.27 7.16 4.66
N ALA A 325 8.05 6.62 5.57
CA ALA A 325 8.13 7.22 6.90
C ALA A 325 8.74 8.62 6.74
N PRO A 326 8.09 9.69 7.23
CA PRO A 326 8.68 11.02 7.18
C PRO A 326 9.99 10.99 7.97
N GLU A 327 11.06 11.57 7.40
CA GLU A 327 12.28 11.83 8.15
C GLU A 327 11.96 12.67 9.39
N PRO A 328 12.65 12.44 10.51
CA PRO A 328 12.43 13.20 11.72
C PRO A 328 12.79 14.67 11.49
N THR A 329 11.87 15.54 11.83
CA THR A 329 12.02 16.98 11.69
C THR A 329 11.85 17.65 13.03
N ALA A 330 12.69 18.62 13.34
CA ALA A 330 12.62 19.48 14.51
C ALA A 330 11.29 20.25 14.60
N VAL A 331 10.91 20.64 15.80
CA VAL A 331 9.64 21.31 16.11
C VAL A 331 9.46 22.58 15.25
N PRO A 332 8.34 22.72 14.52
CA PRO A 332 8.10 23.89 13.68
C PRO A 332 7.97 25.16 14.52
N LYS A 333 8.57 26.24 14.03
CA LYS A 333 8.51 27.59 14.64
C LYS A 333 7.08 28.17 14.76
N TYR A 334 6.09 27.50 14.15
CA TYR A 334 4.69 27.92 14.04
C TYR A 334 3.71 26.85 14.53
N SER A 335 4.14 25.89 15.36
CA SER A 335 3.23 24.89 15.92
C SER A 335 2.32 25.57 16.95
N THR A 336 1.01 25.49 16.71
CA THR A 336 -0.03 25.84 17.69
C THR A 336 -0.27 24.69 18.69
N LEU A 337 0.43 23.55 18.50
CA LEU A 337 0.30 22.36 19.34
C LEU A 337 1.08 22.55 20.64
N ALA A 338 0.52 22.02 21.72
CA ALA A 338 1.27 21.89 22.99
C ALA A 338 2.46 20.92 22.81
N ASN A 339 3.45 21.03 23.66
CA ASN A 339 4.62 20.15 23.71
C ASN A 339 5.19 20.10 25.14
N LEU A 340 6.21 19.30 25.37
CA LEU A 340 6.84 19.12 26.67
C LEU A 340 7.24 20.45 27.35
N LYS A 341 7.74 21.42 26.56
CA LYS A 341 8.17 22.75 27.09
C LYS A 341 7.02 23.68 27.41
N SER A 342 5.87 23.52 26.74
CA SER A 342 4.69 24.38 26.89
C SER A 342 3.67 23.83 27.88
N THR A 343 3.80 22.57 28.29
CA THR A 343 2.86 21.88 29.20
C THR A 343 3.46 21.74 30.59
N HIS A 344 2.70 22.10 31.62
CA HIS A 344 3.11 21.86 33.00
C HIS A 344 3.01 20.36 33.31
N HIS A 345 4.11 19.76 33.72
CA HIS A 345 4.23 18.34 34.06
C HIS A 345 5.18 18.14 35.24
N THR A 346 5.12 16.96 35.86
CA THR A 346 5.99 16.53 36.93
C THR A 346 6.50 15.13 36.61
N TYR A 347 7.73 15.04 36.10
CA TYR A 347 8.36 13.78 35.75
C TYR A 347 9.47 13.45 36.75
N HIS A 348 9.47 12.23 37.25
CA HIS A 348 10.31 11.78 38.35
C HIS A 348 11.37 10.80 37.87
N LEU A 349 12.62 11.08 38.15
CA LEU A 349 13.71 10.11 37.98
C LEU A 349 13.81 9.21 39.23
N VAL A 350 13.66 7.90 39.01
CA VAL A 350 13.67 6.88 40.07
C VAL A 350 15.01 6.11 40.02
N ASP A 351 16.06 6.72 40.52
CA ASP A 351 17.44 6.30 40.41
C ASP A 351 18.03 5.68 41.68
N THR A 352 17.31 5.77 42.83
CA THR A 352 17.76 5.17 44.11
C THR A 352 16.88 3.97 44.48
N GLU A 353 17.42 3.13 45.36
CA GLU A 353 16.75 1.91 45.88
C GLU A 353 15.45 2.26 46.61
N GLU A 354 15.48 3.30 47.43
CA GLU A 354 14.34 3.75 48.23
C GLU A 354 13.19 4.18 47.33
N LYS A 355 13.48 4.99 46.27
CA LYS A 355 12.48 5.42 45.29
C LYS A 355 11.91 4.25 44.51
N ARG A 356 12.72 3.24 44.19
CA ARG A 356 12.25 2.03 43.45
C ARG A 356 11.29 1.22 44.30
N ILE A 357 11.60 1.02 45.56
CA ILE A 357 10.73 0.33 46.53
C ILE A 357 9.41 1.09 46.65
N GLU A 358 9.47 2.40 46.89
CA GLU A 358 8.27 3.25 47.03
C GLU A 358 7.38 3.20 45.77
N LEU A 359 7.96 3.39 44.58
CA LEU A 359 7.23 3.34 43.34
C LEU A 359 6.63 1.94 43.05
N GLY A 360 7.40 0.87 43.33
CA GLY A 360 6.92 -0.50 43.14
C GLY A 360 5.72 -0.82 44.03
N TRP A 361 5.75 -0.40 45.30
CA TRP A 361 4.58 -0.50 46.17
C TRP A 361 3.42 0.35 45.70
N PHE A 362 3.65 1.60 45.31
CA PHE A 362 2.63 2.52 44.83
C PHE A 362 1.92 1.95 43.58
N LEU A 363 2.66 1.43 42.59
CA LEU A 363 2.09 0.85 41.37
C LEU A 363 1.27 -0.42 41.65
N ASN A 364 1.69 -1.24 42.60
CA ASN A 364 0.99 -2.47 42.95
C ASN A 364 -0.40 -2.23 43.57
N GLU A 365 -0.63 -1.06 44.16
CA GLU A 365 -1.89 -0.65 44.76
C GLU A 365 -2.81 0.06 43.73
N GLN A 366 -2.33 0.33 42.52
CA GLN A 366 -3.14 1.03 41.50
C GLN A 366 -4.06 0.08 40.74
N ASP A 367 -5.28 0.54 40.44
CA ASP A 367 -6.22 -0.13 39.57
C ASP A 367 -5.74 -0.17 38.12
N PHE A 368 -4.95 0.82 37.72
CA PHE A 368 -4.33 0.91 36.39
C PHE A 368 -3.05 1.74 36.41
N PHE A 369 -2.18 1.50 35.42
CA PHE A 369 -1.05 2.38 35.10
C PHE A 369 -0.64 2.23 33.63
N ALA A 370 -0.15 3.32 33.02
CA ALA A 370 0.55 3.28 31.75
C ALA A 370 1.97 2.75 31.97
N PHE A 371 2.46 1.97 31.04
CA PHE A 371 3.76 1.31 31.09
C PHE A 371 4.38 1.31 29.69
N ASP A 372 5.66 1.69 29.64
CA ASP A 372 6.47 1.67 28.41
C ASP A 372 7.91 1.28 28.74
N THR A 373 8.63 0.70 27.78
CA THR A 373 10.03 0.25 27.93
C THR A 373 10.96 0.89 26.93
N GLU A 374 12.08 1.43 27.42
CA GLU A 374 13.17 1.89 26.59
C GLU A 374 14.21 0.79 26.38
N THR A 375 14.65 0.62 25.15
CA THR A 375 15.56 -0.45 24.74
C THR A 375 16.71 0.06 23.88
N ASP A 376 17.80 -0.71 23.79
CA ASP A 376 18.95 -0.40 22.94
C ASP A 376 18.84 -0.95 21.51
N GLY A 377 17.69 -1.53 21.14
CA GLY A 377 17.40 -2.11 19.82
C GLY A 377 15.92 -2.23 19.52
N ILE A 378 15.58 -2.56 18.29
CA ILE A 378 14.19 -2.65 17.81
C ILE A 378 13.60 -4.07 17.86
N ASP A 379 14.42 -5.09 18.10
CA ASP A 379 13.97 -6.49 18.22
C ASP A 379 13.79 -6.81 19.72
N PRO A 380 12.54 -6.97 20.21
CA PRO A 380 12.26 -7.12 21.64
C PRO A 380 12.91 -8.38 22.25
N LEU A 381 13.19 -9.40 21.45
CA LEU A 381 13.82 -10.63 21.90
C LEU A 381 15.35 -10.54 22.00
N LYS A 382 15.96 -9.53 21.35
CA LYS A 382 17.42 -9.31 21.36
C LYS A 382 17.83 -8.07 22.14
N ALA A 383 17.03 -7.00 22.05
CA ALA A 383 17.34 -5.71 22.64
C ALA A 383 17.47 -5.77 24.17
N GLY A 384 18.45 -5.07 24.71
CA GLY A 384 18.60 -4.87 26.15
C GLY A 384 17.67 -3.81 26.68
N LEU A 385 17.10 -4.01 27.87
CA LEU A 385 16.26 -3.03 28.54
C LEU A 385 17.12 -1.88 29.08
N VAL A 386 16.80 -0.65 28.71
CA VAL A 386 17.48 0.58 29.12
C VAL A 386 16.74 1.28 30.26
N GLY A 387 15.42 1.17 30.30
CA GLY A 387 14.61 1.73 31.36
C GLY A 387 13.14 1.38 31.21
N MET A 388 12.35 1.78 32.20
CA MET A 388 10.89 1.62 32.22
C MET A 388 10.26 2.94 32.64
N SER A 389 9.16 3.29 32.01
CA SER A 389 8.37 4.45 32.43
C SER A 389 6.96 4.06 32.84
N PHE A 390 6.40 4.84 33.75
CA PHE A 390 5.08 4.61 34.33
C PHE A 390 4.29 5.91 34.46
N ALA A 391 2.98 5.88 34.27
CA ALA A 391 2.08 6.99 34.58
C ALA A 391 0.74 6.47 35.11
N VAL A 392 0.24 7.09 36.19
CA VAL A 392 -1.08 6.77 36.79
C VAL A 392 -2.05 7.96 36.69
N LYS A 393 -1.51 9.13 36.41
CA LYS A 393 -2.25 10.40 36.31
C LYS A 393 -1.65 11.25 35.19
N GLU A 394 -2.49 11.97 34.48
CA GLU A 394 -2.02 12.88 33.41
C GLU A 394 -1.06 13.95 33.95
N ASN A 395 -0.03 14.22 33.18
CA ASN A 395 1.08 15.14 33.49
C ASN A 395 1.93 14.74 34.69
N GLU A 396 1.86 13.48 35.12
CA GLU A 396 2.70 12.94 36.17
C GLU A 396 3.20 11.53 35.78
N ALA A 397 4.54 11.34 35.72
CA ALA A 397 5.12 10.09 35.28
C ALA A 397 6.46 9.83 35.93
N TRP A 398 6.91 8.58 35.92
CA TRP A 398 8.14 8.09 36.52
C TRP A 398 8.99 7.36 35.50
N TYR A 399 10.30 7.58 35.52
CA TYR A 399 11.27 6.82 34.78
C TYR A 399 12.26 6.11 35.67
N VAL A 400 12.45 4.82 35.43
CA VAL A 400 13.35 3.93 36.15
C VAL A 400 14.47 3.50 35.21
N PRO A 401 15.70 4.02 35.34
CA PRO A 401 16.84 3.57 34.55
C PRO A 401 17.25 2.15 34.92
N VAL A 402 17.57 1.32 33.92
CA VAL A 402 18.01 -0.06 34.10
C VAL A 402 19.41 -0.23 33.49
N PRO A 403 20.41 -0.68 34.27
CA PRO A 403 21.75 -0.89 33.78
C PRO A 403 21.85 -2.10 32.84
N ALA A 404 22.94 -2.15 32.03
CA ALA A 404 23.18 -3.25 31.12
C ALA A 404 23.52 -4.58 31.80
N ALA A 405 24.08 -4.52 33.04
CA ALA A 405 24.45 -5.71 33.79
C ALA A 405 23.19 -6.47 34.23
N ARG A 406 23.03 -7.71 33.77
CA ARG A 406 21.85 -8.54 33.99
C ARG A 406 21.48 -8.68 35.48
N GLU A 407 22.45 -8.95 36.33
CA GLU A 407 22.22 -9.13 37.78
C GLU A 407 21.68 -7.87 38.44
N GLU A 408 22.12 -6.70 38.01
CA GLU A 408 21.64 -5.41 38.52
C GLU A 408 20.24 -5.10 37.98
N ALA A 409 20.02 -5.38 36.70
CA ALA A 409 18.70 -5.24 36.06
C ALA A 409 17.65 -6.11 36.76
N ASP A 410 17.98 -7.39 37.03
CA ASP A 410 17.07 -8.32 37.72
C ASP A 410 16.71 -7.84 39.14
N LYS A 411 17.63 -7.24 39.87
CA LYS A 411 17.35 -6.63 41.19
C LYS A 411 16.38 -5.47 41.10
N ILE A 412 16.57 -4.58 40.12
CA ILE A 412 15.67 -3.44 39.91
C ILE A 412 14.29 -3.92 39.52
N LEU A 413 14.19 -4.83 38.54
CA LEU A 413 12.94 -5.37 38.03
C LEU A 413 12.14 -6.14 39.09
N ALA A 414 12.83 -6.75 40.09
CA ALA A 414 12.17 -7.44 41.18
C ALA A 414 11.24 -6.53 42.00
N HIS A 415 11.50 -5.22 42.08
CA HIS A 415 10.62 -4.28 42.79
C HIS A 415 9.33 -4.00 42.03
N PHE A 416 9.34 -4.11 40.69
CA PHE A 416 8.20 -3.82 39.80
C PHE A 416 7.43 -5.09 39.37
N SER A 417 8.08 -6.25 39.56
CA SER A 417 7.47 -7.55 39.19
C SER A 417 6.08 -7.79 39.81
N PRO A 418 5.84 -7.48 41.11
CA PRO A 418 4.50 -7.63 41.69
C PRO A 418 3.43 -6.79 41.00
N ALA A 419 3.70 -5.54 40.67
CA ALA A 419 2.75 -4.66 39.97
C ALA A 419 2.50 -5.12 38.53
N LEU A 420 3.54 -5.50 37.77
CA LEU A 420 3.43 -5.99 36.42
C LEU A 420 2.67 -7.33 36.34
N GLN A 421 2.83 -8.19 37.35
CA GLN A 421 2.15 -9.48 37.44
C GLN A 421 0.79 -9.43 38.15
N ASN A 422 0.36 -8.26 38.64
CA ASN A 422 -0.91 -8.11 39.35
C ASN A 422 -2.11 -8.37 38.36
N PRO A 423 -2.89 -9.44 38.58
CA PRO A 423 -3.96 -9.81 37.66
C PRO A 423 -5.17 -8.85 37.72
N LYS A 424 -5.24 -7.95 38.68
CA LYS A 424 -6.34 -7.00 38.86
C LYS A 424 -6.07 -5.64 38.20
N SER A 425 -4.82 -5.22 38.13
CA SER A 425 -4.42 -3.92 37.63
C SER A 425 -4.39 -3.90 36.10
N LEU A 426 -5.02 -2.90 35.48
CA LEU A 426 -5.00 -2.67 34.03
C LEU A 426 -3.65 -2.08 33.61
N LYS A 427 -2.94 -2.71 32.69
CA LYS A 427 -1.73 -2.18 32.06
C LYS A 427 -2.08 -1.51 30.76
N ILE A 428 -1.68 -0.25 30.62
CA ILE A 428 -1.93 0.59 29.45
C ILE A 428 -0.61 0.75 28.69
N GLY A 429 -0.59 0.53 27.38
CA GLY A 429 0.60 0.72 26.55
C GLY A 429 0.30 1.16 25.14
N GLN A 430 1.32 1.51 24.41
CA GLN A 430 1.31 1.77 22.97
C GLN A 430 2.11 0.68 22.27
N ASN A 431 1.46 -0.28 21.60
CA ASN A 431 2.10 -1.49 21.11
C ASN A 431 2.70 -2.35 22.25
N ILE A 432 1.91 -2.49 23.32
CA ILE A 432 2.34 -3.11 24.59
C ILE A 432 2.88 -4.54 24.46
N LYS A 433 2.59 -5.22 23.35
CA LYS A 433 3.19 -6.52 23.05
C LYS A 433 4.72 -6.48 23.02
N PHE A 434 5.30 -5.39 22.51
CA PHE A 434 6.74 -5.17 22.52
C PHE A 434 7.28 -5.17 23.95
N ASP A 435 6.66 -4.43 24.85
CA ASP A 435 7.03 -4.31 26.26
C ASP A 435 6.89 -5.62 27.02
N ILE A 436 5.80 -6.35 26.74
CA ILE A 436 5.58 -7.71 27.28
C ILE A 436 6.76 -8.64 26.93
N LEU A 437 7.20 -8.63 25.66
CA LEU A 437 8.31 -9.45 25.19
C LEU A 437 9.65 -9.02 25.81
N VAL A 438 9.90 -7.73 25.94
CA VAL A 438 11.11 -7.19 26.56
C VAL A 438 11.23 -7.67 28.02
N VAL A 439 10.21 -7.46 28.86
CA VAL A 439 10.27 -7.86 30.26
C VAL A 439 10.20 -9.37 30.45
N ARG A 440 9.61 -10.11 29.50
CA ARG A 440 9.59 -11.59 29.49
C ARG A 440 11.00 -12.19 29.52
N LYS A 441 11.95 -11.58 28.83
CA LYS A 441 13.38 -11.99 28.85
C LYS A 441 13.98 -11.94 30.25
N TYR A 442 13.45 -11.09 31.12
CA TYR A 442 13.85 -10.97 32.53
C TYR A 442 13.02 -11.85 33.47
N GLY A 443 12.20 -12.77 32.91
CA GLY A 443 11.39 -13.71 33.68
C GLY A 443 10.08 -13.16 34.20
N ILE A 444 9.71 -11.93 33.83
CA ILE A 444 8.44 -11.31 34.24
C ILE A 444 7.34 -11.64 33.24
N ARG A 445 6.27 -12.28 33.69
CA ARG A 445 5.03 -12.50 32.96
C ARG A 445 4.02 -11.42 33.33
N ILE A 446 3.80 -10.45 32.46
CA ILE A 446 2.72 -9.47 32.68
C ILE A 446 1.38 -10.20 32.72
N ALA A 447 0.52 -9.81 33.67
CA ALA A 447 -0.81 -10.41 33.86
C ALA A 447 -1.88 -9.34 34.06
N GLY A 448 -3.14 -9.73 33.93
CA GLY A 448 -4.30 -8.85 34.10
C GLY A 448 -4.81 -8.24 32.79
N PRO A 449 -5.76 -7.30 32.87
CA PRO A 449 -6.32 -6.66 31.70
C PRO A 449 -5.28 -5.74 31.02
N LEU A 450 -5.43 -5.56 29.70
CA LEU A 450 -4.60 -4.68 28.88
C LEU A 450 -5.45 -3.59 28.21
N PHE A 451 -4.81 -2.47 27.92
CA PHE A 451 -5.31 -1.46 26.99
C PHE A 451 -4.17 -1.00 26.08
N ASP A 452 -4.26 -1.32 24.80
CA ASP A 452 -3.29 -0.88 23.80
C ASP A 452 -3.86 0.25 22.96
N THR A 453 -3.24 1.44 23.03
CA THR A 453 -3.71 2.64 22.33
C THR A 453 -3.55 2.57 20.82
N MET A 454 -2.57 1.83 20.31
CA MET A 454 -2.40 1.54 18.89
C MET A 454 -3.57 0.71 18.35
N ILE A 455 -3.96 -0.34 19.06
CA ILE A 455 -5.06 -1.22 18.66
C ILE A 455 -6.41 -0.53 18.85
N ALA A 456 -6.59 0.26 19.90
CA ALA A 456 -7.78 1.07 20.08
C ALA A 456 -8.03 2.00 18.87
N HIS A 457 -7.01 2.73 18.46
CA HIS A 457 -7.09 3.58 17.28
C HIS A 457 -7.26 2.79 15.98
N TYR A 458 -6.62 1.65 15.85
CA TYR A 458 -6.79 0.79 14.67
C TYR A 458 -8.24 0.33 14.49
N LEU A 459 -8.94 -0.02 15.57
CA LEU A 459 -10.36 -0.40 15.48
C LEU A 459 -11.26 0.78 15.10
N LEU A 460 -10.93 1.99 15.55
CA LEU A 460 -11.66 3.21 15.22
C LEU A 460 -11.40 3.70 13.79
N ASN A 461 -10.15 3.60 13.32
CA ASN A 461 -9.69 4.18 12.05
C ASN A 461 -8.62 3.29 11.38
N PRO A 462 -8.97 2.11 10.83
CA PRO A 462 -8.01 1.11 10.36
C PRO A 462 -7.13 1.54 9.18
N GLU A 463 -7.50 2.60 8.48
CA GLU A 463 -6.76 3.11 7.30
C GLU A 463 -5.72 4.18 7.66
N LEU A 464 -5.72 4.68 8.91
CA LEU A 464 -4.83 5.74 9.34
C LEU A 464 -3.54 5.18 9.95
N ARG A 465 -2.63 6.08 10.33
CA ARG A 465 -1.41 5.71 11.05
C ARG A 465 -1.71 5.56 12.54
N HIS A 466 -1.03 4.61 13.18
CA HIS A 466 -1.29 4.28 14.59
C HIS A 466 -0.08 4.56 15.51
N GLY A 467 0.97 5.23 15.02
CA GLY A 467 2.13 5.61 15.82
C GLY A 467 1.78 6.71 16.82
N MET A 468 2.39 6.69 18.00
CA MET A 468 2.10 7.59 19.13
C MET A 468 2.21 9.06 18.76
N ASP A 469 3.27 9.49 18.07
CA ASP A 469 3.44 10.87 17.61
C ASP A 469 2.23 11.36 16.81
N TYR A 470 1.78 10.52 15.85
CA TYR A 470 0.61 10.83 15.03
C TYR A 470 -0.67 10.93 15.86
N LEU A 471 -0.85 10.01 16.82
CA LEU A 471 -2.01 9.99 17.70
C LEU A 471 -2.05 11.20 18.62
N ALA A 472 -0.92 11.53 19.26
CA ALA A 472 -0.78 12.69 20.14
C ALA A 472 -1.07 14.00 19.41
N GLU A 473 -0.49 14.19 18.23
CA GLU A 473 -0.72 15.40 17.42
C GLU A 473 -2.15 15.49 16.90
N THR A 474 -2.74 14.38 16.48
CA THR A 474 -4.08 14.35 15.88
C THR A 474 -5.17 14.54 16.93
N TYR A 475 -5.10 13.81 18.03
CA TYR A 475 -6.19 13.73 19.01
C TYR A 475 -5.96 14.57 20.25
N LEU A 476 -4.71 14.68 20.73
CA LEU A 476 -4.37 15.46 21.92
C LEU A 476 -3.89 16.88 21.60
N LYS A 477 -3.67 17.21 20.34
CA LYS A 477 -3.06 18.47 19.89
C LYS A 477 -1.71 18.72 20.54
N TYR A 478 -0.92 17.69 20.67
CA TYR A 478 0.36 17.67 21.37
C TYR A 478 1.45 17.08 20.47
N THR A 479 2.61 17.76 20.41
CA THR A 479 3.80 17.28 19.69
C THR A 479 4.76 16.65 20.69
N THR A 480 4.99 15.36 20.57
CA THR A 480 5.93 14.59 21.40
C THR A 480 7.38 14.88 21.03
N VAL A 481 8.31 14.62 21.92
CA VAL A 481 9.74 14.53 21.62
C VAL A 481 9.98 13.30 20.75
N ARG A 482 10.73 13.43 19.69
CA ARG A 482 10.99 12.31 18.77
C ARG A 482 12.26 11.57 19.15
N ILE A 483 12.26 10.25 19.00
CA ILE A 483 13.43 9.42 19.33
C ILE A 483 14.69 9.87 18.58
N GLU A 484 14.56 10.35 17.34
CA GLU A 484 15.69 10.83 16.55
C GLU A 484 16.29 12.15 17.08
N GLU A 485 15.59 12.88 17.91
CA GLU A 485 16.15 14.04 18.62
C GLU A 485 17.16 13.60 19.72
N LEU A 486 16.98 12.39 20.26
CA LEU A 486 17.87 11.80 21.28
C LEU A 486 19.02 11.03 20.64
N ILE A 487 18.70 10.07 19.75
CA ILE A 487 19.69 9.13 19.20
C ILE A 487 20.24 9.54 17.83
N GLY A 488 19.73 10.64 17.26
CA GLY A 488 20.11 11.13 15.93
C GLY A 488 19.44 10.40 14.78
N PRO A 489 19.62 10.89 13.55
CA PRO A 489 18.95 10.35 12.36
C PRO A 489 19.44 8.95 12.02
N ARG A 490 18.56 8.16 11.38
CA ARG A 490 18.86 6.79 10.93
C ARG A 490 20.14 6.73 10.09
N GLY A 491 21.03 5.81 10.44
CA GLY A 491 22.29 5.57 9.73
C GLY A 491 23.36 4.99 10.63
N ARG A 492 24.56 4.74 10.05
CA ARG A 492 25.69 4.12 10.78
C ARG A 492 26.22 4.89 12.00
N LYS A 493 25.81 6.13 12.19
CA LYS A 493 26.22 6.98 13.31
C LYS A 493 25.08 7.21 14.31
N GLN A 494 23.95 6.54 14.13
CA GLN A 494 22.85 6.61 15.08
C GLN A 494 23.30 5.98 16.41
N LEU A 495 23.04 6.69 17.49
CA LEU A 495 23.26 6.21 18.85
C LEU A 495 22.19 5.19 19.24
N THR A 496 22.40 4.46 20.31
CA THR A 496 21.38 3.70 20.99
C THR A 496 20.80 4.51 22.14
N MET A 497 19.62 4.14 22.65
CA MET A 497 19.03 4.82 23.81
C MET A 497 19.94 4.73 25.04
N ARG A 498 20.79 3.71 25.12
CA ARG A 498 21.78 3.52 26.21
C ARG A 498 22.93 4.53 26.16
N ASP A 499 23.23 5.11 25.03
CA ASP A 499 24.27 6.12 24.83
C ASP A 499 23.79 7.54 25.21
N VAL A 500 22.47 7.73 25.42
CA VAL A 500 21.84 9.02 25.72
C VAL A 500 21.92 9.28 27.23
N PRO A 501 22.21 10.53 27.67
CA PRO A 501 22.19 10.87 29.09
C PRO A 501 20.88 10.53 29.79
N VAL A 502 20.93 9.87 30.95
CA VAL A 502 19.75 9.38 31.68
C VAL A 502 18.67 10.46 31.89
N ALA A 503 19.08 11.71 32.17
CA ALA A 503 18.13 12.81 32.37
C ALA A 503 17.30 13.12 31.10
N GLN A 504 17.89 12.98 29.92
CA GLN A 504 17.18 13.19 28.65
C GLN A 504 16.24 11.99 28.32
N VAL A 505 16.73 10.77 28.59
CA VAL A 505 15.88 9.57 28.43
C VAL A 505 14.69 9.62 29.39
N ALA A 506 14.92 10.11 30.63
CA ALA A 506 13.88 10.21 31.65
C ALA A 506 12.73 11.15 31.22
N GLU A 507 13.06 12.31 30.63
CA GLU A 507 12.01 13.22 30.11
C GLU A 507 11.25 12.61 28.94
N TYR A 508 11.94 12.01 28.00
CA TYR A 508 11.37 11.35 26.83
C TYR A 508 10.45 10.18 27.22
N ALA A 509 10.98 9.22 27.99
CA ALA A 509 10.22 8.01 28.35
C ALA A 509 9.03 8.32 29.29
N ALA A 510 9.18 9.31 30.20
CA ALA A 510 8.08 9.75 31.05
C ALA A 510 6.98 10.44 30.22
N GLU A 511 7.34 11.22 29.19
CA GLU A 511 6.39 11.78 28.21
C GLU A 511 5.61 10.67 27.50
N ASP A 512 6.28 9.60 27.04
CA ASP A 512 5.64 8.49 26.32
C ASP A 512 4.60 7.77 27.19
N ALA A 513 4.91 7.51 28.48
CA ALA A 513 3.94 6.94 29.42
C ALA A 513 2.74 7.87 29.69
N ASP A 514 2.98 9.17 29.87
CA ASP A 514 1.93 10.20 30.09
C ASP A 514 1.03 10.34 28.87
N ILE A 515 1.61 10.44 27.68
CA ILE A 515 0.84 10.53 26.41
C ILE A 515 0.02 9.25 26.17
N THR A 516 0.57 8.09 26.46
CA THR A 516 -0.12 6.80 26.38
C THR A 516 -1.36 6.79 27.28
N LEU A 517 -1.24 7.29 28.52
CA LEU A 517 -2.37 7.41 29.42
C LEU A 517 -3.44 8.39 28.91
N LYS A 518 -3.05 9.56 28.40
CA LYS A 518 -3.96 10.54 27.80
C LYS A 518 -4.69 9.97 26.57
N LEU A 519 -3.99 9.23 25.73
CA LEU A 519 -4.60 8.55 24.55
C LEU A 519 -5.61 7.48 24.99
N LYS A 520 -5.32 6.69 26.03
CA LYS A 520 -6.30 5.76 26.61
C LYS A 520 -7.56 6.50 27.06
N ASN A 521 -7.42 7.60 27.80
CA ASN A 521 -8.56 8.39 28.27
C ASN A 521 -9.38 8.96 27.09
N TYR A 522 -8.73 9.35 25.99
CA TYR A 522 -9.38 9.82 24.79
C TYR A 522 -10.11 8.69 24.04
N PHE A 523 -9.48 7.52 23.86
CA PHE A 523 -10.05 6.45 23.03
C PHE A 523 -11.10 5.61 23.74
N THR A 524 -11.09 5.53 25.05
CA THR A 524 -12.11 4.75 25.82
C THR A 524 -13.53 5.18 25.43
N PRO A 525 -13.95 6.44 25.57
CA PRO A 525 -15.31 6.86 25.19
C PRO A 525 -15.58 6.76 23.68
N CYS A 526 -14.52 6.79 22.85
CA CYS A 526 -14.68 6.58 21.40
C CYS A 526 -15.05 5.13 21.09
N LEU A 527 -14.40 4.17 21.74
CA LEU A 527 -14.73 2.74 21.58
C LEU A 527 -16.16 2.43 22.03
N GLU A 528 -16.57 2.97 23.17
CA GLU A 528 -17.94 2.85 23.70
C GLU A 528 -18.97 3.42 22.72
N LYS A 529 -18.76 4.64 22.23
CA LYS A 529 -19.64 5.30 21.26
C LYS A 529 -19.81 4.50 19.96
N GLU A 530 -18.73 3.86 19.50
CA GLU A 530 -18.74 3.08 18.27
C GLU A 530 -19.18 1.62 18.46
N GLY A 531 -19.44 1.18 19.72
CA GLY A 531 -19.85 -0.17 20.07
C GLY A 531 -18.79 -1.24 19.82
N LEU A 532 -17.50 -0.87 20.01
CA LEU A 532 -16.34 -1.72 19.74
C LEU A 532 -15.73 -2.35 20.98
N GLU A 533 -16.35 -2.17 22.16
CA GLU A 533 -15.81 -2.63 23.45
C GLU A 533 -15.58 -4.14 23.49
N SER A 534 -16.57 -4.93 23.09
CA SER A 534 -16.44 -6.39 23.09
C SER A 534 -15.33 -6.86 22.13
N LEU A 535 -15.25 -6.29 20.92
CA LEU A 535 -14.18 -6.59 19.99
C LEU A 535 -12.81 -6.24 20.58
N PHE A 536 -12.71 -5.11 21.27
CA PHE A 536 -11.47 -4.63 21.87
C PHE A 536 -11.07 -5.46 23.09
N TYR A 537 -11.93 -5.54 24.10
CA TYR A 537 -11.58 -6.15 25.39
C TYR A 537 -11.65 -7.67 25.41
N ASP A 538 -12.58 -8.30 24.62
CA ASP A 538 -12.78 -9.75 24.67
C ASP A 538 -11.95 -10.49 23.60
N ILE A 539 -11.51 -9.79 22.54
CA ILE A 539 -10.76 -10.42 21.42
C ILE A 539 -9.36 -9.83 21.29
N GLU A 540 -9.24 -8.52 20.97
CA GLU A 540 -7.95 -7.95 20.58
C GLU A 540 -6.97 -7.82 21.75
N MET A 541 -7.43 -7.46 22.96
CA MET A 541 -6.55 -7.33 24.11
C MET A 541 -6.04 -8.68 24.63
N PRO A 542 -6.87 -9.71 24.83
CA PRO A 542 -6.36 -11.04 25.22
C PRO A 542 -5.45 -11.66 24.15
N LEU A 543 -5.69 -11.38 22.88
CA LEU A 543 -4.87 -11.86 21.77
C LEU A 543 -3.42 -11.38 21.87
N ILE A 544 -3.16 -10.24 22.48
CA ILE A 544 -1.78 -9.72 22.69
C ILE A 544 -0.94 -10.76 23.45
N TYR A 545 -1.48 -11.38 24.52
CA TYR A 545 -0.79 -12.41 25.27
C TYR A 545 -0.51 -13.66 24.44
N VAL A 546 -1.48 -14.08 23.63
CA VAL A 546 -1.32 -15.22 22.71
C VAL A 546 -0.17 -14.98 21.74
N LEU A 547 -0.19 -13.83 21.08
CA LEU A 547 0.84 -13.47 20.09
C LEU A 547 2.22 -13.29 20.74
N ALA A 548 2.27 -12.69 21.92
CA ALA A 548 3.52 -12.57 22.68
C ALA A 548 4.10 -13.95 23.04
N GLU A 549 3.28 -14.90 23.47
CA GLU A 549 3.75 -16.27 23.77
C GLU A 549 4.19 -17.00 22.49
N MET A 550 3.47 -16.88 21.39
CA MET A 550 3.85 -17.45 20.08
C MET A 550 5.19 -16.90 19.58
N GLU A 551 5.34 -15.56 19.62
CA GLU A 551 6.58 -14.89 19.23
C GLU A 551 7.76 -15.25 20.15
N TYR A 552 7.53 -15.37 21.45
CA TYR A 552 8.55 -15.77 22.42
C TYR A 552 8.96 -17.24 22.27
N THR A 553 8.00 -18.13 22.03
CA THR A 553 8.24 -19.58 21.84
C THR A 553 9.04 -19.85 20.56
N GLY A 554 8.70 -19.16 19.45
CA GLY A 554 9.33 -19.35 18.15
C GLY A 554 9.08 -20.74 17.54
N VAL A 555 9.69 -20.97 16.38
CA VAL A 555 9.55 -22.20 15.61
C VAL A 555 10.90 -22.81 15.29
N THR A 556 11.01 -24.12 15.42
CA THR A 556 12.23 -24.89 15.12
C THR A 556 12.37 -25.14 13.63
N LEU A 557 13.59 -24.98 13.10
CA LEU A 557 13.94 -25.26 11.72
C LEU A 557 14.98 -26.36 11.62
N ASP A 558 14.75 -27.30 10.70
CA ASP A 558 15.77 -28.24 10.23
C ASP A 558 16.71 -27.55 9.23
N THR A 559 17.81 -27.01 9.75
CA THR A 559 18.83 -26.33 8.93
C THR A 559 19.60 -27.27 8.02
N VAL A 560 19.66 -28.58 8.35
CA VAL A 560 20.34 -29.60 7.53
C VAL A 560 19.52 -29.87 6.28
N ALA A 561 18.21 -30.05 6.44
CA ALA A 561 17.28 -30.23 5.32
C ALA A 561 17.26 -28.96 4.41
N LEU A 562 17.23 -27.74 4.97
CA LEU A 562 17.29 -26.51 4.18
C LEU A 562 18.60 -26.39 3.39
N LYS A 563 19.73 -26.76 3.97
CA LYS A 563 21.02 -26.73 3.27
C LYS A 563 21.04 -27.72 2.09
N GLN A 564 20.53 -28.93 2.28
CA GLN A 564 20.40 -29.89 1.21
C GLN A 564 19.49 -29.38 0.10
N SER A 565 18.33 -28.82 0.43
CA SER A 565 17.42 -28.22 -0.54
C SER A 565 18.08 -27.05 -1.29
N SER A 566 18.92 -26.25 -0.62
CA SER A 566 19.68 -25.15 -1.25
C SER A 566 20.64 -25.67 -2.33
N GLU A 567 21.36 -26.78 -2.05
CA GLU A 567 22.29 -27.39 -2.99
C GLU A 567 21.55 -27.97 -4.20
N GLU A 568 20.43 -28.66 -3.97
CA GLU A 568 19.59 -29.26 -5.01
C GLU A 568 18.99 -28.19 -5.94
N LEU A 569 18.39 -27.16 -5.36
CA LEU A 569 17.79 -26.05 -6.13
C LEU A 569 18.83 -25.22 -6.87
N THR A 570 20.00 -24.99 -6.28
CA THR A 570 21.11 -24.31 -6.96
C THR A 570 21.55 -25.11 -8.19
N THR A 571 21.55 -26.43 -8.10
CA THR A 571 21.90 -27.33 -9.24
C THR A 571 20.81 -27.26 -10.32
N ALA A 572 19.54 -27.31 -9.92
CA ALA A 572 18.39 -27.16 -10.83
C ALA A 572 18.38 -25.79 -11.55
N LEU A 573 18.66 -24.71 -10.82
CA LEU A 573 18.76 -23.37 -11.39
C LEU A 573 19.88 -23.25 -12.44
N LYS A 574 21.03 -23.83 -12.19
CA LYS A 574 22.14 -23.86 -13.18
C LYS A 574 21.77 -24.63 -14.45
N LYS A 575 21.01 -25.73 -14.31
CA LYS A 575 20.49 -26.47 -15.46
C LYS A 575 19.47 -25.66 -16.25
N LEU A 576 18.50 -25.03 -15.56
CA LEU A 576 17.52 -24.17 -16.21
C LEU A 576 18.15 -22.96 -16.88
N GLU A 577 19.14 -22.35 -16.28
CA GLU A 577 19.89 -21.22 -16.86
C GLU A 577 20.49 -21.62 -18.20
N LYS A 578 21.10 -22.81 -18.29
CA LYS A 578 21.66 -23.36 -19.53
C LYS A 578 20.57 -23.59 -20.58
N GLU A 579 19.46 -24.24 -20.20
CA GLU A 579 18.31 -24.50 -21.09
C GLU A 579 17.71 -23.16 -21.60
N ILE A 580 17.59 -22.14 -20.76
CA ILE A 580 17.09 -20.81 -21.16
C ILE A 580 18.03 -20.17 -22.17
N TYR A 581 19.36 -20.22 -21.99
CA TYR A 581 20.30 -19.66 -22.94
C TYR A 581 20.30 -20.42 -24.27
N GLU A 582 20.18 -21.75 -24.26
CA GLU A 582 20.04 -22.57 -25.46
C GLU A 582 18.77 -22.20 -26.24
N LEU A 583 17.62 -22.10 -25.56
CA LEU A 583 16.34 -21.72 -26.18
C LEU A 583 16.31 -20.26 -26.68
N ALA A 584 17.03 -19.38 -26.01
CA ALA A 584 17.14 -17.97 -26.40
C ALA A 584 18.19 -17.73 -27.49
N GLY A 585 19.11 -18.68 -27.72
CA GLY A 585 20.22 -18.53 -28.66
C GLY A 585 21.30 -17.55 -28.20
N MET A 586 21.23 -17.04 -26.96
CA MET A 586 22.18 -16.06 -26.42
C MET A 586 22.20 -16.07 -24.89
N LYS A 587 23.33 -15.61 -24.32
CA LYS A 587 23.44 -15.37 -22.87
C LYS A 587 22.97 -13.96 -22.52
N PHE A 588 22.24 -13.84 -21.43
CA PHE A 588 21.74 -12.59 -20.89
C PHE A 588 21.48 -12.71 -19.37
N ASN A 589 21.26 -11.59 -18.70
CA ASN A 589 20.94 -11.65 -17.27
C ASN A 589 19.45 -11.96 -17.07
N ILE A 590 19.12 -13.22 -16.71
CA ILE A 590 17.76 -13.73 -16.49
C ILE A 590 17.07 -12.98 -15.34
N ASN A 591 17.82 -12.44 -14.37
CA ASN A 591 17.28 -11.66 -13.26
C ASN A 591 16.95 -10.20 -13.65
N SER A 592 17.38 -9.74 -14.82
CA SER A 592 17.06 -8.42 -15.33
C SER A 592 15.75 -8.45 -16.13
N ALA A 593 14.68 -7.92 -15.58
CA ALA A 593 13.39 -7.84 -16.28
C ALA A 593 13.49 -7.14 -17.64
N ARG A 594 14.38 -6.13 -17.74
CA ARG A 594 14.66 -5.42 -18.99
C ARG A 594 15.27 -6.33 -20.05
N GLN A 595 16.36 -7.04 -19.72
CA GLN A 595 17.03 -7.93 -20.67
C GLN A 595 16.14 -9.13 -21.06
N VAL A 596 15.39 -9.69 -20.11
CA VAL A 596 14.37 -10.69 -20.42
C VAL A 596 13.35 -10.16 -21.41
N GLY A 597 12.86 -8.94 -21.25
CA GLY A 597 11.93 -8.30 -22.17
C GLY A 597 12.53 -8.10 -23.57
N GLU A 598 13.77 -7.61 -23.66
CA GLU A 598 14.51 -7.45 -24.94
C GLU A 598 14.69 -8.79 -25.65
N VAL A 599 15.03 -9.85 -24.92
CA VAL A 599 15.18 -11.21 -25.50
C VAL A 599 13.85 -11.75 -26.00
N LEU A 600 12.79 -11.67 -25.20
CA LEU A 600 11.49 -12.24 -25.56
C LEU A 600 10.82 -11.50 -26.74
N PHE A 601 10.86 -10.17 -26.73
CA PHE A 601 10.07 -9.35 -27.65
C PHE A 601 10.84 -8.76 -28.83
N ASP A 602 12.12 -8.41 -28.64
CA ASP A 602 12.94 -7.83 -29.72
C ASP A 602 13.74 -8.93 -30.45
N HIS A 603 14.29 -9.93 -29.74
CA HIS A 603 15.09 -11.00 -30.33
C HIS A 603 14.25 -12.19 -30.82
N LEU A 604 13.50 -12.82 -29.91
CA LEU A 604 12.67 -14.00 -30.22
C LEU A 604 11.31 -13.64 -30.86
N LYS A 605 10.89 -12.38 -30.73
CA LYS A 605 9.62 -11.85 -31.31
C LYS A 605 8.39 -12.71 -30.98
N ILE A 606 8.30 -13.20 -29.74
CA ILE A 606 7.25 -14.10 -29.27
C ILE A 606 5.85 -13.45 -29.41
N GLU A 607 5.80 -12.12 -29.35
CA GLU A 607 4.59 -11.32 -29.52
C GLU A 607 4.88 -10.10 -30.42
N GLU A 608 4.34 -10.09 -31.65
CA GLU A 608 4.58 -9.00 -32.61
C GLU A 608 4.07 -7.62 -32.15
N LYS A 609 3.07 -7.58 -31.28
CA LYS A 609 2.45 -6.35 -30.76
C LYS A 609 2.66 -6.16 -29.28
N ALA A 610 3.78 -6.62 -28.74
CA ALA A 610 4.09 -6.43 -27.34
C ALA A 610 4.16 -4.93 -26.98
N ARG A 611 3.37 -4.53 -25.96
CA ARG A 611 3.35 -3.13 -25.52
C ARG A 611 4.49 -2.86 -24.55
N LYS A 612 5.25 -1.82 -24.85
CA LYS A 612 6.25 -1.29 -23.91
C LYS A 612 5.53 -0.50 -22.80
N THR A 613 6.07 -0.59 -21.60
CA THR A 613 5.65 0.24 -20.46
C THR A 613 5.92 1.72 -20.74
N LYS A 614 5.36 2.60 -19.92
CA LYS A 614 5.66 4.05 -20.00
C LYS A 614 7.15 4.39 -19.88
N THR A 615 7.96 3.48 -19.33
CA THR A 615 9.43 3.60 -19.20
C THR A 615 10.18 3.03 -20.41
N GLY A 616 9.49 2.63 -21.47
CA GLY A 616 10.10 2.12 -22.71
C GLY A 616 10.57 0.66 -22.63
N SER A 617 10.42 -0.02 -21.50
CA SER A 617 10.76 -1.43 -21.31
C SER A 617 9.52 -2.32 -21.45
N TYR A 618 9.72 -3.59 -21.77
CA TYR A 618 8.63 -4.56 -21.77
C TYR A 618 8.30 -5.02 -20.35
N SER A 619 7.01 -5.21 -20.07
CA SER A 619 6.62 -5.87 -18.83
C SER A 619 6.82 -7.38 -18.96
N THR A 620 7.54 -7.94 -18.00
CA THR A 620 7.79 -9.38 -17.88
C THR A 620 7.24 -9.92 -16.56
N SER A 621 6.13 -9.32 -16.07
CA SER A 621 5.44 -9.83 -14.88
C SER A 621 4.98 -11.29 -15.09
N GLU A 622 4.83 -12.02 -14.00
CA GLU A 622 4.39 -13.42 -14.01
C GLU A 622 3.08 -13.59 -14.80
N GLU A 623 2.11 -12.70 -14.57
CA GLU A 623 0.82 -12.71 -15.26
C GLU A 623 0.96 -12.60 -16.81
N ILE A 624 1.88 -11.74 -17.28
CA ILE A 624 2.11 -11.56 -18.70
C ILE A 624 2.85 -12.76 -19.29
N LEU A 625 3.83 -13.28 -18.58
CA LEU A 625 4.56 -14.45 -19.02
C LEU A 625 3.68 -15.70 -19.03
N GLU A 626 2.79 -15.86 -18.05
CA GLU A 626 1.88 -17.02 -18.00
C GLU A 626 0.93 -17.04 -19.21
N LYS A 627 0.40 -15.90 -19.63
CA LYS A 627 -0.42 -15.77 -20.86
C LYS A 627 0.35 -16.14 -22.14
N MET A 628 1.67 -16.11 -22.08
CA MET A 628 2.54 -16.42 -23.22
C MET A 628 3.25 -17.79 -23.09
N ARG A 629 2.97 -18.55 -22.05
CA ARG A 629 3.63 -19.84 -21.73
C ARG A 629 3.58 -20.82 -22.88
N SER A 630 2.47 -20.88 -23.64
CA SER A 630 2.28 -21.76 -24.79
C SER A 630 2.94 -21.25 -26.08
N LYS A 631 3.38 -19.99 -26.14
CA LYS A 631 3.91 -19.39 -27.37
C LYS A 631 5.36 -19.78 -27.66
N HIS A 632 6.16 -19.98 -26.62
CA HIS A 632 7.56 -20.36 -26.77
C HIS A 632 8.07 -21.11 -25.52
N PRO A 633 8.83 -22.21 -25.66
CA PRO A 633 9.31 -23.01 -24.50
C PRO A 633 10.13 -22.20 -23.49
N VAL A 634 10.89 -21.18 -23.94
CA VAL A 634 11.68 -20.33 -23.05
C VAL A 634 10.85 -19.63 -21.99
N VAL A 635 9.57 -19.33 -22.27
CA VAL A 635 8.69 -18.62 -21.32
C VAL A 635 8.39 -19.51 -20.11
N GLY A 636 8.05 -20.78 -20.35
CA GLY A 636 7.85 -21.76 -19.30
C GLY A 636 9.10 -21.93 -18.43
N LYS A 637 10.27 -22.01 -19.06
CA LYS A 637 11.56 -22.13 -18.35
C LYS A 637 11.93 -20.89 -17.54
N LEU A 638 11.60 -19.69 -18.04
CA LEU A 638 11.78 -18.44 -17.30
C LEU A 638 10.88 -18.34 -16.07
N LEU A 639 9.63 -18.78 -16.18
CA LEU A 639 8.71 -18.84 -15.04
C LEU A 639 9.20 -19.83 -13.99
N GLU A 640 9.62 -21.04 -14.39
CA GLU A 640 10.22 -22.06 -13.54
C GLU A 640 11.47 -21.53 -12.82
N TYR A 641 12.40 -20.93 -13.56
CA TYR A 641 13.61 -20.32 -13.01
C TYR A 641 13.30 -19.25 -11.95
N ARG A 642 12.36 -18.34 -12.24
CA ARG A 642 11.97 -17.29 -11.30
C ARG A 642 11.33 -17.83 -10.05
N GLY A 643 10.46 -18.85 -10.18
CA GLY A 643 9.85 -19.54 -9.05
C GLY A 643 10.92 -20.16 -8.13
N LEU A 644 11.82 -20.97 -8.69
CA LEU A 644 12.91 -21.59 -7.93
C LEU A 644 13.86 -20.57 -7.30
N LYS A 645 14.21 -19.51 -8.04
CA LYS A 645 15.10 -18.45 -7.53
C LYS A 645 14.48 -17.70 -6.37
N LYS A 646 13.18 -17.41 -6.44
CA LYS A 646 12.43 -16.76 -5.35
C LYS A 646 12.40 -17.66 -4.11
N LEU A 647 12.09 -18.95 -4.26
CA LEU A 647 12.08 -19.91 -3.15
C LEU A 647 13.45 -19.99 -2.48
N LEU A 648 14.50 -20.14 -3.28
CA LEU A 648 15.88 -20.23 -2.78
C LEU A 648 16.27 -18.98 -2.01
N SER A 649 16.13 -17.80 -2.62
CA SER A 649 16.63 -16.55 -2.02
C SER A 649 15.77 -15.98 -0.90
N THR A 650 14.45 -16.23 -0.92
CA THR A 650 13.53 -15.62 0.05
C THR A 650 13.33 -16.50 1.28
N TYR A 651 13.42 -17.84 1.10
CA TYR A 651 13.14 -18.77 2.19
C TYR A 651 14.33 -19.64 2.52
N ILE A 652 14.84 -20.44 1.59
CA ILE A 652 15.79 -21.52 1.89
C ILE A 652 17.13 -20.97 2.37
N ASP A 653 17.67 -19.96 1.71
CA ASP A 653 18.93 -19.33 2.10
C ASP A 653 18.74 -18.29 3.23
N ALA A 654 17.58 -17.61 3.26
CA ALA A 654 17.36 -16.51 4.20
C ALA A 654 16.90 -16.98 5.59
N LEU A 655 16.05 -18.02 5.69
CA LEU A 655 15.50 -18.46 6.98
C LEU A 655 16.59 -18.90 7.97
N PRO A 656 17.63 -19.68 7.60
CA PRO A 656 18.68 -20.05 8.54
C PRO A 656 19.44 -18.87 9.14
N GLU A 657 19.58 -17.76 8.39
CA GLU A 657 20.26 -16.55 8.86
C GLU A 657 19.45 -15.77 9.91
N LEU A 658 18.13 -16.04 9.98
CA LEU A 658 17.20 -15.38 10.90
C LEU A 658 17.04 -16.14 12.24
N ILE A 659 17.64 -17.30 12.38
CA ILE A 659 17.61 -18.07 13.62
C ILE A 659 18.24 -17.24 14.73
N ASN A 660 17.53 -17.07 15.84
CA ASN A 660 18.06 -16.44 17.03
C ASN A 660 19.09 -17.38 17.66
N PRO A 661 20.35 -16.97 17.83
CA PRO A 661 21.42 -17.83 18.38
C PRO A 661 21.21 -18.22 19.84
N GLU A 662 20.40 -17.49 20.61
CA GLU A 662 20.11 -17.78 22.01
C GLU A 662 19.07 -18.90 22.15
N THR A 663 18.06 -18.92 21.27
CA THR A 663 16.94 -19.86 21.34
C THR A 663 17.07 -21.01 20.34
N GLY A 664 17.89 -20.87 19.30
CA GLY A 664 17.99 -21.83 18.20
C GLY A 664 16.75 -21.86 17.29
N LYS A 665 15.83 -20.92 17.43
CA LYS A 665 14.54 -20.87 16.75
C LYS A 665 14.36 -19.60 15.89
N ILE A 666 13.39 -19.63 14.98
CA ILE A 666 12.91 -18.45 14.29
C ILE A 666 11.74 -17.84 15.07
N HIS A 667 11.78 -16.51 15.24
CA HIS A 667 10.75 -15.73 15.89
C HIS A 667 10.21 -14.74 14.88
N THR A 668 8.99 -14.97 14.38
CA THR A 668 8.27 -13.99 13.55
C THR A 668 7.57 -12.99 14.45
N SER A 669 7.25 -11.81 13.93
CA SER A 669 6.41 -10.84 14.62
C SER A 669 5.03 -10.76 13.98
N TYR A 670 3.96 -10.91 14.75
CA TYR A 670 2.58 -10.79 14.31
C TYR A 670 2.05 -9.38 14.58
N ASN A 671 1.48 -8.76 13.56
CA ASN A 671 0.92 -7.41 13.66
C ASN A 671 -0.60 -7.45 13.57
N GLN A 672 -1.28 -6.88 14.56
CA GLN A 672 -2.74 -6.77 14.62
C GLN A 672 -3.27 -5.53 13.88
N ALA A 673 -2.50 -4.46 13.79
CA ALA A 673 -2.93 -3.14 13.33
C ALA A 673 -2.43 -2.77 11.91
N VAL A 674 -2.27 -3.75 11.01
CA VAL A 674 -1.74 -3.52 9.64
C VAL A 674 -2.77 -3.78 8.57
N THR A 675 -3.54 -4.86 8.67
CA THR A 675 -4.50 -5.22 7.63
C THR A 675 -5.86 -4.57 7.90
N SER A 676 -6.48 -4.03 6.87
CA SER A 676 -7.80 -3.41 6.98
C SER A 676 -8.97 -4.38 7.16
N THR A 677 -8.71 -5.70 7.09
CA THR A 677 -9.72 -6.76 7.27
C THR A 677 -9.70 -7.39 8.66
N GLY A 678 -8.79 -7.00 9.55
CA GLY A 678 -8.60 -7.64 10.84
C GLY A 678 -7.72 -8.88 10.84
N ARG A 679 -7.26 -9.36 9.67
CA ARG A 679 -6.30 -10.47 9.59
C ARG A 679 -4.97 -10.07 10.22
N LEU A 680 -4.28 -11.02 10.85
CA LEU A 680 -2.90 -10.83 11.29
C LEU A 680 -1.98 -10.75 10.08
N SER A 681 -0.92 -9.98 10.20
CA SER A 681 0.22 -10.05 9.26
C SER A 681 1.47 -10.50 10.00
N SER A 682 2.33 -11.23 9.31
CA SER A 682 3.58 -11.76 9.86
C SER A 682 4.77 -11.07 9.19
N THR A 683 5.76 -10.66 9.99
CA THR A 683 6.96 -9.96 9.50
C THR A 683 8.21 -10.46 10.23
N ASN A 684 9.36 -10.31 9.60
CA ASN A 684 10.69 -10.60 10.15
C ASN A 684 10.90 -12.01 10.72
N PRO A 685 10.63 -13.08 9.95
CA PRO A 685 10.20 -13.19 8.56
C PRO A 685 8.68 -13.30 8.38
N ASN A 686 8.17 -13.03 7.17
CA ASN A 686 6.77 -13.32 6.84
C ASN A 686 6.57 -14.82 6.59
N LEU A 687 6.08 -15.53 7.58
CA LEU A 687 5.83 -16.97 7.50
C LEU A 687 4.45 -17.32 6.90
N GLN A 688 3.54 -16.34 6.77
CA GLN A 688 2.21 -16.55 6.17
C GLN A 688 2.25 -16.64 4.64
N ASN A 689 3.36 -16.25 4.00
CA ASN A 689 3.51 -16.26 2.55
C ASN A 689 4.31 -17.48 2.02
N ILE A 690 4.57 -18.48 2.83
CA ILE A 690 5.23 -19.71 2.39
C ILE A 690 4.30 -20.43 1.41
N PRO A 691 4.75 -20.72 0.16
CA PRO A 691 3.89 -21.30 -0.87
C PRO A 691 3.32 -22.67 -0.47
N VAL A 692 2.04 -22.89 -0.75
CA VAL A 692 1.33 -24.15 -0.44
C VAL A 692 1.06 -24.98 -1.69
N ARG A 693 0.91 -24.32 -2.85
CA ARG A 693 0.41 -24.94 -4.08
C ARG A 693 1.47 -25.63 -4.91
N ASP A 694 2.71 -25.17 -4.82
CA ASP A 694 3.82 -25.70 -5.60
C ASP A 694 4.52 -26.83 -4.82
N GLU A 695 4.90 -27.91 -5.50
CA GLU A 695 5.59 -29.05 -4.91
C GLU A 695 6.86 -28.63 -4.15
N LEU A 696 7.58 -27.65 -4.71
CA LEU A 696 8.79 -27.08 -4.10
C LEU A 696 8.49 -26.18 -2.89
N GLY A 697 7.38 -25.46 -2.89
CA GLY A 697 6.93 -24.67 -1.74
C GLY A 697 6.53 -25.59 -0.57
N ARG A 698 5.97 -26.76 -0.87
CA ARG A 698 5.67 -27.82 0.10
C ARG A 698 6.92 -28.34 0.78
N GLU A 699 8.04 -28.49 0.04
CA GLU A 699 9.32 -28.93 0.62
C GLU A 699 9.85 -27.95 1.70
N ILE A 700 9.60 -26.64 1.56
CA ILE A 700 9.99 -25.66 2.60
C ILE A 700 9.26 -25.95 3.91
N ARG A 701 8.00 -26.41 3.86
CA ARG A 701 7.24 -26.75 5.06
C ARG A 701 7.81 -27.93 5.83
N LYS A 702 8.55 -28.83 5.17
CA LYS A 702 9.26 -29.93 5.84
C LYS A 702 10.34 -29.45 6.80
N ALA A 703 10.92 -28.28 6.52
CA ALA A 703 11.94 -27.72 7.39
C ALA A 703 11.40 -27.18 8.72
N PHE A 704 10.09 -26.94 8.83
CA PHE A 704 9.47 -26.54 10.09
C PHE A 704 9.09 -27.77 10.88
N THR A 705 9.83 -28.05 11.95
CA THR A 705 9.74 -29.30 12.71
C THR A 705 9.24 -29.06 14.13
N ALA A 706 8.83 -30.16 14.79
CA ALA A 706 8.63 -30.16 16.23
C ALA A 706 9.94 -29.85 16.95
N GLU A 707 9.87 -29.36 18.17
CA GLU A 707 11.01 -28.85 18.93
C GLU A 707 12.06 -29.91 19.26
N ASN A 708 11.60 -31.14 19.54
CA ASN A 708 12.46 -32.27 19.91
C ASN A 708 11.71 -33.60 19.71
N GLU A 709 12.36 -34.72 20.03
CA GLU A 709 11.84 -36.09 19.86
C GLU A 709 10.60 -36.39 20.74
N ASP A 710 10.38 -35.65 21.83
CA ASP A 710 9.23 -35.82 22.72
C ASP A 710 8.00 -35.05 22.19
N CYS A 711 8.19 -34.21 21.19
CA CYS A 711 7.16 -33.39 20.59
C CYS A 711 6.72 -33.88 19.21
N ILE A 712 5.56 -33.44 18.79
CA ILE A 712 4.98 -33.61 17.46
C ILE A 712 4.47 -32.29 16.94
N PHE A 713 4.57 -32.09 15.64
CA PHE A 713 3.96 -30.95 14.97
C PHE A 713 2.47 -31.26 14.74
N PHE A 714 1.60 -30.41 15.23
CA PHE A 714 0.16 -30.55 15.10
C PHE A 714 -0.41 -29.33 14.38
N SER A 715 -1.24 -29.54 13.37
CA SER A 715 -1.91 -28.50 12.59
C SER A 715 -3.42 -28.68 12.68
N ALA A 716 -4.16 -27.57 12.77
CA ALA A 716 -5.60 -27.54 12.67
C ALA A 716 -6.04 -26.37 11.77
N ASP A 717 -6.90 -26.67 10.78
CA ASP A 717 -7.35 -25.72 9.75
C ASP A 717 -8.86 -25.69 9.65
N TYR A 718 -9.45 -24.50 9.48
CA TYR A 718 -10.89 -24.38 9.28
C TYR A 718 -11.31 -24.85 7.90
N SER A 719 -12.22 -25.80 7.86
CA SER A 719 -12.81 -26.29 6.62
C SER A 719 -13.80 -25.27 6.03
N GLN A 720 -13.37 -24.56 4.98
CA GLN A 720 -14.20 -23.65 4.18
C GLN A 720 -14.90 -22.55 4.98
N ILE A 721 -14.22 -21.95 5.94
CA ILE A 721 -14.79 -20.98 6.87
C ILE A 721 -15.50 -19.81 6.17
N GLU A 722 -14.94 -19.27 5.09
CA GLU A 722 -15.52 -18.13 4.37
C GLU A 722 -16.86 -18.50 3.69
N LEU A 723 -17.01 -19.72 3.18
CA LEU A 723 -18.27 -20.22 2.61
C LEU A 723 -19.33 -20.44 3.70
N ARG A 724 -18.91 -20.90 4.86
CA ARG A 724 -19.81 -21.09 6.02
C ARG A 724 -20.31 -19.75 6.57
N ILE A 725 -19.43 -18.76 6.62
CA ILE A 725 -19.79 -17.37 6.97
C ILE A 725 -20.75 -16.78 5.92
N MET A 726 -20.50 -17.00 4.64
CA MET A 726 -21.42 -16.56 3.57
C MET A 726 -22.81 -17.19 3.75
N ALA A 727 -22.90 -18.50 4.02
CA ALA A 727 -24.16 -19.18 4.28
C ALA A 727 -24.90 -18.56 5.49
N HIS A 728 -24.16 -18.22 6.54
CA HIS A 728 -24.72 -17.57 7.73
C HIS A 728 -25.22 -16.14 7.45
N LEU A 729 -24.42 -15.34 6.76
CA LEU A 729 -24.76 -13.93 6.49
C LEU A 729 -25.89 -13.80 5.46
N SER A 730 -25.87 -14.60 4.40
CA SER A 730 -26.90 -14.59 3.35
C SER A 730 -28.21 -15.26 3.78
N GLN A 731 -28.20 -16.11 4.81
CA GLN A 731 -29.32 -16.96 5.23
C GLN A 731 -29.86 -17.87 4.11
N ASP A 732 -29.04 -18.17 3.09
CA ASP A 732 -29.45 -19.01 1.96
C ASP A 732 -29.76 -20.45 2.43
N ALA A 733 -31.01 -20.83 2.31
CA ALA A 733 -31.53 -22.11 2.81
C ALA A 733 -30.83 -23.32 2.16
N HIS A 734 -30.50 -23.22 0.86
CA HIS A 734 -29.86 -24.31 0.12
C HIS A 734 -28.41 -24.51 0.53
N MET A 735 -27.69 -23.37 0.75
CA MET A 735 -26.32 -23.44 1.21
C MET A 735 -26.22 -23.92 2.66
N ILE A 736 -27.11 -23.46 3.53
CA ILE A 736 -27.23 -23.90 4.93
C ILE A 736 -27.49 -25.41 4.99
N GLU A 737 -28.46 -25.92 4.21
CA GLU A 737 -28.78 -27.34 4.18
C GLU A 737 -27.62 -28.20 3.70
N ALA A 738 -26.90 -27.76 2.64
CA ALA A 738 -25.72 -28.46 2.14
C ALA A 738 -24.63 -28.60 3.21
N PHE A 739 -24.39 -27.55 4.01
CA PHE A 739 -23.41 -27.62 5.11
C PHE A 739 -23.89 -28.43 6.30
N ARG A 740 -25.20 -28.40 6.64
CA ARG A 740 -25.76 -29.19 7.75
C ARG A 740 -25.80 -30.67 7.45
N SER A 741 -26.04 -31.06 6.18
CA SER A 741 -26.02 -32.47 5.76
C SER A 741 -24.60 -33.05 5.60
N GLY A 742 -23.56 -32.24 5.77
CA GLY A 742 -22.17 -32.68 5.58
C GLY A 742 -21.80 -32.95 4.12
N ALA A 743 -22.60 -32.47 3.15
CA ALA A 743 -22.33 -32.65 1.73
C ALA A 743 -21.11 -31.83 1.28
N ASP A 744 -20.38 -32.33 0.27
CA ASP A 744 -19.34 -31.56 -0.43
C ASP A 744 -20.01 -30.38 -1.15
N ILE A 745 -19.85 -29.17 -0.60
CA ILE A 745 -20.48 -27.94 -1.13
C ILE A 745 -20.13 -27.70 -2.59
N HIS A 746 -18.95 -28.06 -3.04
CA HIS A 746 -18.53 -27.87 -4.43
C HIS A 746 -19.19 -28.87 -5.37
N ALA A 747 -19.33 -30.12 -4.92
CA ALA A 747 -20.06 -31.14 -5.66
C ALA A 747 -21.58 -30.82 -5.66
N ALA A 748 -22.15 -30.41 -4.52
CA ALA A 748 -23.54 -29.99 -4.43
C ALA A 748 -23.86 -28.78 -5.33
N THR A 749 -22.96 -27.80 -5.36
CA THR A 749 -23.08 -26.63 -6.25
C THR A 749 -23.03 -27.08 -7.73
N ALA A 750 -22.09 -27.93 -8.10
CA ALA A 750 -21.97 -28.46 -9.45
C ALA A 750 -23.23 -29.23 -9.88
N ALA A 751 -23.71 -30.16 -9.03
CA ALA A 751 -24.92 -30.94 -9.29
C ALA A 751 -26.13 -30.05 -9.60
N LYS A 752 -26.34 -28.99 -8.80
CA LYS A 752 -27.44 -28.04 -8.98
C LYS A 752 -27.29 -27.16 -10.22
N ILE A 753 -26.08 -26.67 -10.51
CA ILE A 753 -25.81 -25.83 -11.68
C ILE A 753 -26.01 -26.63 -12.98
N TYR A 754 -25.49 -27.87 -13.02
CA TYR A 754 -25.60 -28.73 -14.21
C TYR A 754 -26.92 -29.54 -14.26
N GLY A 755 -27.72 -29.53 -13.19
CA GLY A 755 -29.00 -30.27 -13.11
C GLY A 755 -28.84 -31.78 -13.14
N ILE A 756 -27.80 -32.31 -12.50
CA ILE A 756 -27.45 -33.74 -12.44
C ILE A 756 -27.36 -34.21 -10.97
N PRO A 757 -27.51 -35.53 -10.71
CA PRO A 757 -27.24 -36.09 -9.38
C PRO A 757 -25.80 -35.85 -8.94
N VAL A 758 -25.56 -35.74 -7.61
CA VAL A 758 -24.22 -35.48 -7.04
C VAL A 758 -23.20 -36.56 -7.43
N GLU A 759 -23.67 -37.80 -7.55
CA GLU A 759 -22.86 -38.97 -7.93
C GLU A 759 -22.34 -38.89 -9.38
N GLU A 760 -22.99 -38.10 -10.23
CA GLU A 760 -22.61 -37.92 -11.63
C GLU A 760 -21.68 -36.71 -11.85
N VAL A 761 -21.38 -35.94 -10.77
CA VAL A 761 -20.49 -34.78 -10.82
C VAL A 761 -19.07 -35.24 -11.09
N THR A 762 -18.53 -34.83 -12.23
CA THR A 762 -17.13 -35.09 -12.59
C THR A 762 -16.16 -34.20 -11.80
N SER A 763 -14.91 -34.63 -11.69
CA SER A 763 -13.85 -33.83 -11.06
C SER A 763 -13.68 -32.45 -11.69
N ASP A 764 -13.89 -32.31 -13.02
CA ASP A 764 -13.81 -31.03 -13.71
C ASP A 764 -14.98 -30.12 -13.35
N MET A 765 -16.22 -30.63 -13.30
CA MET A 765 -17.41 -29.90 -12.85
C MET A 765 -17.23 -29.41 -11.42
N ARG A 766 -16.77 -30.28 -10.52
CA ARG A 766 -16.46 -29.92 -9.13
C ARG A 766 -15.39 -28.83 -9.03
N ARG A 767 -14.31 -28.93 -9.84
CA ARG A 767 -13.24 -27.91 -9.90
C ARG A 767 -13.77 -26.57 -10.39
N LYS A 768 -14.60 -26.56 -11.44
CA LYS A 768 -15.27 -25.35 -11.96
C LYS A 768 -16.18 -24.73 -10.89
N ALA A 769 -16.99 -25.53 -10.23
CA ALA A 769 -17.85 -25.08 -9.14
C ALA A 769 -17.05 -24.53 -7.94
N LYS A 770 -15.95 -25.21 -7.55
CA LYS A 770 -15.02 -24.69 -6.52
C LYS A 770 -14.49 -23.31 -6.87
N THR A 771 -14.06 -23.11 -8.12
CA THR A 771 -13.55 -21.82 -8.58
C THR A 771 -14.66 -20.77 -8.65
N ALA A 772 -15.87 -21.16 -9.03
CA ALA A 772 -17.04 -20.27 -9.03
C ALA A 772 -17.45 -19.88 -7.59
N ASN A 773 -17.56 -20.83 -6.66
CA ASN A 773 -17.91 -20.60 -5.26
C ASN A 773 -17.01 -19.53 -4.61
N PHE A 774 -15.70 -19.70 -4.69
CA PHE A 774 -14.76 -18.70 -4.16
C PHE A 774 -14.73 -17.42 -5.00
N GLY A 775 -14.73 -17.55 -6.34
CA GLY A 775 -14.69 -16.41 -7.22
C GLY A 775 -15.87 -15.45 -7.05
N ILE A 776 -17.07 -15.97 -6.90
CA ILE A 776 -18.30 -15.18 -6.75
C ILE A 776 -18.31 -14.44 -5.42
N ILE A 777 -17.90 -15.09 -4.32
CA ILE A 777 -17.73 -14.41 -3.02
C ILE A 777 -16.78 -13.23 -3.12
N TYR A 778 -15.72 -13.35 -3.92
CA TYR A 778 -14.77 -12.25 -4.18
C TYR A 778 -15.21 -11.28 -5.29
N GLY A 779 -16.44 -11.36 -5.75
CA GLY A 779 -17.01 -10.47 -6.77
C GLY A 779 -16.36 -10.62 -8.15
N ILE A 780 -16.03 -11.85 -8.56
CA ILE A 780 -15.41 -12.11 -9.87
C ILE A 780 -16.39 -11.78 -10.99
N SER A 781 -15.89 -11.09 -12.02
CA SER A 781 -16.67 -10.82 -13.23
C SER A 781 -16.74 -12.05 -14.15
N VAL A 782 -17.71 -12.07 -15.08
CA VAL A 782 -17.79 -13.07 -16.15
C VAL A 782 -16.46 -13.20 -16.91
N PHE A 783 -15.82 -12.07 -17.19
CA PHE A 783 -14.51 -12.04 -17.84
C PHE A 783 -13.41 -12.70 -16.97
N GLY A 784 -13.34 -12.33 -15.69
CA GLY A 784 -12.34 -12.86 -14.77
C GLY A 784 -12.51 -14.38 -14.52
N LEU A 785 -13.75 -14.87 -14.44
CA LEU A 785 -14.01 -16.31 -14.27
C LEU A 785 -13.68 -17.09 -15.55
N ALA A 786 -14.02 -16.55 -16.72
CA ALA A 786 -13.68 -17.14 -18.01
C ALA A 786 -12.16 -17.29 -18.19
N GLU A 787 -11.39 -16.26 -17.84
CA GLU A 787 -9.92 -16.28 -17.89
C GLU A 787 -9.34 -17.30 -16.90
N ARG A 788 -9.84 -17.32 -15.67
CA ARG A 788 -9.33 -18.19 -14.59
C ARG A 788 -9.59 -19.68 -14.84
N LEU A 789 -10.73 -20.00 -15.47
CA LEU A 789 -11.10 -21.36 -15.82
C LEU A 789 -10.65 -21.77 -17.23
N SER A 790 -10.15 -20.81 -18.03
CA SER A 790 -9.83 -21.01 -19.46
C SER A 790 -11.03 -21.53 -20.28
N ILE A 791 -12.23 -20.97 -20.01
CA ILE A 791 -13.48 -21.33 -20.67
C ILE A 791 -14.06 -20.15 -21.49
N PRO A 792 -14.97 -20.41 -22.45
CA PRO A 792 -15.67 -19.34 -23.16
C PRO A 792 -16.47 -18.43 -22.21
N ARG A 793 -16.58 -17.13 -22.55
CA ARG A 793 -17.37 -16.16 -21.77
C ARG A 793 -18.84 -16.54 -21.59
N ALA A 794 -19.43 -17.21 -22.60
CA ALA A 794 -20.79 -17.72 -22.53
C ALA A 794 -20.94 -18.75 -21.40
N GLU A 795 -20.05 -19.74 -21.34
CA GLU A 795 -20.04 -20.76 -20.30
C GLU A 795 -19.81 -20.16 -18.90
N SER A 796 -18.89 -19.18 -18.81
CA SER A 796 -18.65 -18.44 -17.56
C SER A 796 -19.89 -17.69 -17.08
N LYS A 797 -20.64 -17.08 -18.01
CA LYS A 797 -21.91 -16.41 -17.70
C LYS A 797 -22.96 -17.39 -17.20
N GLU A 798 -23.12 -18.52 -17.88
CA GLU A 798 -24.03 -19.60 -17.48
C GLU A 798 -23.71 -20.15 -16.10
N LEU A 799 -22.41 -20.32 -15.75
CA LEU A 799 -21.98 -20.74 -14.43
C LEU A 799 -22.37 -19.73 -13.33
N ILE A 800 -22.17 -18.44 -13.56
CA ILE A 800 -22.51 -17.38 -12.60
C ILE A 800 -24.05 -17.26 -12.46
N GLU A 801 -24.78 -17.29 -13.56
CA GLU A 801 -26.25 -17.25 -13.54
C GLU A 801 -26.84 -18.50 -12.87
N GLY A 802 -26.31 -19.67 -13.17
CA GLY A 802 -26.66 -20.93 -12.51
C GLY A 802 -26.38 -20.92 -11.02
N TYR A 803 -25.25 -20.36 -10.60
CA TYR A 803 -24.93 -20.18 -9.20
C TYR A 803 -25.97 -19.34 -8.45
N PHE A 804 -26.27 -18.14 -8.95
CA PHE A 804 -27.26 -17.27 -8.32
C PHE A 804 -28.71 -17.79 -8.42
N LYS A 805 -29.00 -18.60 -9.43
CA LYS A 805 -30.28 -19.34 -9.47
C LYS A 805 -30.35 -20.40 -8.40
N THR A 806 -29.23 -21.03 -8.08
CA THR A 806 -29.11 -22.06 -7.03
C THR A 806 -29.14 -21.44 -5.62
N TYR A 807 -28.49 -20.29 -5.46
CA TYR A 807 -28.33 -19.57 -4.18
C TYR A 807 -28.83 -18.12 -4.33
N PRO A 808 -30.15 -17.89 -4.41
CA PRO A 808 -30.69 -16.55 -4.68
C PRO A 808 -30.46 -15.57 -3.56
N ASP A 809 -30.43 -16.03 -2.28
CA ASP A 809 -30.25 -15.16 -1.14
C ASP A 809 -28.79 -14.66 -1.01
N ILE A 810 -27.83 -15.35 -1.62
CA ILE A 810 -26.45 -14.83 -1.75
C ILE A 810 -26.44 -13.56 -2.61
N ARG A 811 -27.19 -13.55 -3.71
CA ARG A 811 -27.27 -12.35 -4.56
C ARG A 811 -27.91 -11.19 -3.81
N ALA A 812 -29.01 -11.46 -3.09
CA ALA A 812 -29.70 -10.47 -2.28
C ALA A 812 -28.75 -9.88 -1.21
N TYR A 813 -28.00 -10.72 -0.50
CA TYR A 813 -27.02 -10.29 0.49
C TYR A 813 -25.92 -9.41 -0.13
N MET A 814 -25.40 -9.78 -1.31
CA MET A 814 -24.37 -8.99 -1.98
C MET A 814 -24.87 -7.59 -2.37
N ASP A 815 -26.08 -7.54 -2.93
CA ASP A 815 -26.71 -6.27 -3.32
C ASP A 815 -27.02 -5.41 -2.08
N GLU A 816 -27.56 -6.00 -0.99
CA GLU A 816 -27.79 -5.33 0.30
C GLU A 816 -26.49 -4.80 0.93
N SER A 817 -25.42 -5.60 0.91
CA SER A 817 -24.10 -5.17 1.45
C SER A 817 -23.58 -3.92 0.74
N ILE A 818 -23.77 -3.82 -0.57
CA ILE A 818 -23.39 -2.64 -1.35
C ILE A 818 -24.26 -1.43 -0.96
N GLU A 819 -25.59 -1.61 -0.84
CA GLU A 819 -26.49 -0.50 -0.47
C GLU A 819 -26.23 -0.01 0.96
N VAL A 820 -26.02 -0.91 1.92
CA VAL A 820 -25.62 -0.56 3.31
C VAL A 820 -24.30 0.21 3.31
N ALA A 821 -23.32 -0.23 2.50
CA ALA A 821 -22.05 0.47 2.37
C ALA A 821 -22.21 1.86 1.77
N LYS A 822 -23.11 2.05 0.78
CA LYS A 822 -23.41 3.36 0.20
C LYS A 822 -24.06 4.33 1.20
N GLU A 823 -24.91 3.81 2.07
CA GLU A 823 -25.60 4.59 3.09
C GLU A 823 -24.67 4.96 4.25
N LYS A 824 -23.97 3.96 4.82
CA LYS A 824 -23.18 4.13 6.04
C LYS A 824 -21.73 4.57 5.79
N GLY A 825 -21.18 4.34 4.58
CA GLY A 825 -19.77 4.55 4.26
C GLY A 825 -18.85 3.44 4.76
N TYR A 826 -19.36 2.39 5.37
CA TYR A 826 -18.62 1.23 5.87
C TYR A 826 -19.47 -0.03 5.88
N VAL A 827 -18.80 -1.19 6.03
CA VAL A 827 -19.42 -2.49 6.33
C VAL A 827 -18.83 -3.06 7.63
N GLU A 828 -19.51 -4.03 8.23
CA GLU A 828 -19.15 -4.60 9.54
C GLU A 828 -18.99 -6.12 9.46
N THR A 829 -18.08 -6.66 10.29
CA THR A 829 -18.00 -8.10 10.57
C THR A 829 -19.10 -8.52 11.55
N ILE A 830 -19.23 -9.83 11.81
CA ILE A 830 -20.12 -10.39 12.85
C ILE A 830 -19.78 -9.80 14.24
N TYR A 831 -18.49 -9.49 14.48
CA TYR A 831 -18.01 -8.89 15.74
C TYR A 831 -17.93 -7.36 15.69
N LYS A 832 -18.64 -6.70 14.73
CA LYS A 832 -18.73 -5.24 14.61
C LYS A 832 -17.44 -4.53 14.18
N ARG A 833 -16.41 -5.25 13.75
CA ARG A 833 -15.24 -4.62 13.13
C ARG A 833 -15.66 -3.86 11.88
N LYS A 834 -15.27 -2.59 11.78
CA LYS A 834 -15.66 -1.70 10.69
C LYS A 834 -14.61 -1.70 9.58
N ARG A 835 -15.07 -1.75 8.35
CA ARG A 835 -14.30 -1.51 7.14
C ARG A 835 -14.86 -0.31 6.42
N PHE A 836 -14.17 0.82 6.46
CA PHE A 836 -14.57 2.04 5.77
C PHE A 836 -14.33 1.93 4.26
N LEU A 837 -15.28 2.45 3.47
CA LEU A 837 -15.31 2.38 2.01
C LEU A 837 -15.57 3.78 1.41
N PRO A 838 -14.62 4.72 1.52
CA PRO A 838 -14.82 6.10 1.07
C PRO A 838 -15.15 6.20 -0.42
N ASP A 839 -14.71 5.23 -1.21
CA ASP A 839 -14.89 5.19 -2.67
C ASP A 839 -16.20 4.53 -3.12
N ILE A 840 -17.07 4.09 -2.21
CA ILE A 840 -18.29 3.32 -2.55
C ILE A 840 -19.27 4.11 -3.42
N ASN A 841 -19.31 5.42 -3.25
CA ASN A 841 -20.14 6.34 -4.03
C ASN A 841 -19.36 7.05 -5.15
N SER A 842 -18.17 6.56 -5.52
CA SER A 842 -17.34 7.15 -6.58
C SER A 842 -18.04 7.09 -7.94
N HIS A 843 -18.03 8.20 -8.68
CA HIS A 843 -18.54 8.22 -10.07
C HIS A 843 -17.67 7.39 -11.03
N ASN A 844 -16.41 7.15 -10.68
CA ASN A 844 -15.54 6.27 -11.45
C ASN A 844 -15.94 4.80 -11.26
N ALA A 845 -16.48 4.18 -12.30
CA ALA A 845 -16.95 2.79 -12.25
C ALA A 845 -15.88 1.77 -11.84
N ILE A 846 -14.60 2.00 -12.16
CA ILE A 846 -13.50 1.09 -11.78
C ILE A 846 -13.22 1.20 -10.27
N VAL A 847 -13.14 2.42 -9.76
CA VAL A 847 -12.90 2.71 -8.33
C VAL A 847 -14.09 2.24 -7.51
N ARG A 848 -15.31 2.61 -7.93
CA ARG A 848 -16.54 2.15 -7.28
C ARG A 848 -16.67 0.62 -7.29
N GLY A 849 -16.41 -0.04 -8.42
CA GLY A 849 -16.47 -1.50 -8.52
C GLY A 849 -15.43 -2.19 -7.62
N TYR A 850 -14.29 -1.55 -7.31
CA TYR A 850 -13.36 -2.06 -6.30
C TYR A 850 -13.93 -1.93 -4.89
N ALA A 851 -14.54 -0.79 -4.56
CA ALA A 851 -15.20 -0.57 -3.27
C ALA A 851 -16.42 -1.50 -3.08
N GLU A 852 -17.22 -1.71 -4.12
CA GLU A 852 -18.36 -2.66 -4.12
C GLU A 852 -17.91 -4.09 -3.83
N ARG A 853 -16.81 -4.55 -4.44
CA ARG A 853 -16.22 -5.86 -4.10
C ARG A 853 -15.75 -5.93 -2.66
N ASN A 854 -15.14 -4.88 -2.14
CA ASN A 854 -14.74 -4.84 -0.73
C ASN A 854 -15.95 -4.81 0.21
N ALA A 855 -17.08 -4.19 -0.17
CA ALA A 855 -18.31 -4.21 0.60
C ALA A 855 -18.85 -5.64 0.82
N ILE A 856 -18.68 -6.51 -0.18
CA ILE A 856 -19.09 -7.91 -0.10
C ILE A 856 -18.07 -8.74 0.69
N ASN A 857 -16.76 -8.55 0.41
CA ASN A 857 -15.70 -9.42 0.92
C ASN A 857 -15.31 -9.12 2.37
N ALA A 858 -15.29 -7.85 2.77
CA ALA A 858 -14.75 -7.45 4.05
C ALA A 858 -15.54 -8.04 5.24
N PRO A 859 -16.88 -8.10 5.23
CA PRO A 859 -17.63 -8.79 6.29
C PRO A 859 -17.26 -10.25 6.45
N ILE A 860 -17.03 -10.96 5.35
CA ILE A 860 -16.72 -12.40 5.34
C ILE A 860 -15.29 -12.65 5.82
N GLN A 861 -14.31 -12.03 5.18
CA GLN A 861 -12.90 -12.21 5.53
C GLN A 861 -12.59 -11.69 6.93
N GLY A 862 -13.19 -10.57 7.31
CA GLY A 862 -13.01 -10.00 8.64
C GLY A 862 -13.66 -10.87 9.72
N SER A 863 -14.84 -11.42 9.48
CA SER A 863 -15.47 -12.36 10.42
C SER A 863 -14.64 -13.64 10.57
N ALA A 864 -14.07 -14.16 9.48
CA ALA A 864 -13.16 -15.31 9.56
C ALA A 864 -11.92 -15.00 10.42
N ALA A 865 -11.35 -13.80 10.24
CA ALA A 865 -10.21 -13.34 11.04
C ALA A 865 -10.58 -13.17 12.53
N ASP A 866 -11.76 -12.64 12.83
CA ASP A 866 -12.23 -12.50 14.21
C ASP A 866 -12.51 -13.87 14.86
N ILE A 867 -13.12 -14.81 14.13
CA ILE A 867 -13.40 -16.17 14.63
C ILE A 867 -12.12 -16.91 15.00
N ILE A 868 -11.10 -16.89 14.14
CA ILE A 868 -9.83 -17.56 14.47
C ILE A 868 -9.13 -16.91 15.66
N LYS A 869 -9.20 -15.59 15.82
CA LYS A 869 -8.69 -14.88 17.00
C LYS A 869 -9.39 -15.32 18.29
N VAL A 870 -10.71 -15.48 18.26
CA VAL A 870 -11.47 -16.01 19.40
C VAL A 870 -11.02 -17.42 19.74
N ALA A 871 -10.87 -18.30 18.73
CA ALA A 871 -10.35 -19.65 18.95
C ALA A 871 -8.92 -19.62 19.55
N MET A 872 -8.01 -18.80 19.03
CA MET A 872 -6.66 -18.63 19.55
C MET A 872 -6.66 -18.26 21.03
N VAL A 873 -7.46 -17.25 21.42
CA VAL A 873 -7.56 -16.79 22.82
C VAL A 873 -8.09 -17.90 23.72
N ARG A 874 -9.16 -18.61 23.32
CA ARG A 874 -9.75 -19.69 24.10
C ARG A 874 -8.84 -20.89 24.25
N ILE A 875 -8.17 -21.32 23.18
CA ILE A 875 -7.17 -22.41 23.22
C ILE A 875 -6.04 -22.04 24.18
N PHE A 876 -5.49 -20.83 24.06
CA PHE A 876 -4.43 -20.36 24.93
C PHE A 876 -4.83 -20.37 26.40
N ASN A 877 -5.98 -19.84 26.74
CA ASN A 877 -6.51 -19.83 28.10
C ASN A 877 -6.72 -21.25 28.66
N ARG A 878 -7.21 -22.18 27.83
CA ARG A 878 -7.35 -23.57 28.24
C ARG A 878 -6.01 -24.25 28.46
N PHE A 879 -5.01 -24.02 27.60
CA PHE A 879 -3.67 -24.55 27.80
C PHE A 879 -3.06 -24.06 29.12
N GLU A 880 -3.17 -22.77 29.42
CA GLU A 880 -2.68 -22.20 30.70
C GLU A 880 -3.45 -22.74 31.89
N THR A 881 -4.78 -22.82 31.84
CA THR A 881 -5.64 -23.29 32.96
C THR A 881 -5.42 -24.78 33.24
N GLU A 882 -5.21 -25.61 32.20
CA GLU A 882 -5.01 -27.03 32.31
C GLU A 882 -3.52 -27.42 32.52
N GLY A 883 -2.63 -26.41 32.57
CA GLY A 883 -1.19 -26.58 32.86
C GLY A 883 -0.44 -27.34 31.77
N LEU A 884 -0.85 -27.21 30.49
CA LEU A 884 -0.21 -27.89 29.38
C LEU A 884 1.13 -27.25 29.00
N ARG A 885 2.10 -28.11 28.67
CA ARG A 885 3.42 -27.70 28.19
C ARG A 885 3.41 -27.35 26.69
N SER A 886 2.49 -27.96 25.94
CA SER A 886 2.27 -27.73 24.53
C SER A 886 1.98 -26.28 24.21
N LYS A 887 2.45 -25.75 23.05
CA LYS A 887 2.35 -24.34 22.69
C LYS A 887 1.83 -24.16 21.26
N MET A 888 1.00 -23.13 21.06
CA MET A 888 0.69 -22.59 19.74
C MET A 888 1.94 -21.86 19.22
N ILE A 889 2.36 -22.11 17.98
CA ILE A 889 3.61 -21.58 17.44
C ILE A 889 3.42 -20.77 16.16
N LEU A 890 2.44 -21.10 15.31
CA LEU A 890 2.16 -20.36 14.08
C LEU A 890 0.67 -20.19 13.85
N GLN A 891 0.31 -19.07 13.21
CA GLN A 891 -1.00 -18.83 12.62
C GLN A 891 -0.79 -18.43 11.15
N VAL A 892 -1.42 -19.15 10.23
CA VAL A 892 -1.29 -18.94 8.78
C VAL A 892 -2.68 -19.00 8.14
N HIS A 893 -3.23 -17.85 7.76
CA HIS A 893 -4.57 -17.70 7.21
C HIS A 893 -5.69 -18.21 8.16
N ASP A 894 -6.21 -19.40 7.93
CA ASP A 894 -7.23 -20.12 8.70
C ASP A 894 -6.68 -21.34 9.46
N GLU A 895 -5.37 -21.51 9.46
CA GLU A 895 -4.60 -22.61 10.06
C GLU A 895 -3.90 -22.17 11.35
N LEU A 896 -3.96 -23.00 12.40
CA LEU A 896 -3.20 -22.90 13.63
C LEU A 896 -2.24 -24.06 13.77
N ASN A 897 -0.99 -23.78 14.12
CA ASN A 897 0.05 -24.78 14.26
C ASN A 897 0.60 -24.81 15.70
N PHE A 898 0.90 -25.99 16.18
CA PHE A 898 1.29 -26.25 17.56
C PHE A 898 2.52 -27.14 17.64
N ASN A 899 3.36 -26.88 18.63
CA ASN A 899 4.36 -27.83 19.11
C ASN A 899 3.74 -28.58 20.30
N VAL A 900 3.47 -29.85 20.13
CA VAL A 900 2.68 -30.65 21.08
C VAL A 900 3.53 -31.77 21.68
N TYR A 901 3.57 -31.86 23.00
CA TYR A 901 4.16 -33.00 23.67
C TYR A 901 3.31 -34.26 23.43
N LYS A 902 3.95 -35.38 23.07
CA LYS A 902 3.29 -36.61 22.69
C LYS A 902 2.33 -37.16 23.74
N ASP A 903 2.67 -36.99 25.01
CA ASP A 903 1.81 -37.39 26.15
C ASP A 903 0.58 -36.45 26.35
N GLU A 904 0.57 -35.28 25.73
CA GLU A 904 -0.54 -34.31 25.76
C GLU A 904 -1.40 -34.34 24.48
N LEU A 905 -0.99 -35.07 23.43
CA LEU A 905 -1.53 -34.98 22.07
C LEU A 905 -3.07 -35.12 22.02
N GLU A 906 -3.62 -36.17 22.58
CA GLU A 906 -5.07 -36.40 22.53
C GLU A 906 -5.85 -35.29 23.24
N LYS A 907 -5.32 -34.79 24.33
CA LYS A 907 -5.92 -33.69 25.08
C LYS A 907 -5.86 -32.38 24.32
N VAL A 908 -4.72 -32.07 23.73
CA VAL A 908 -4.53 -30.87 22.88
C VAL A 908 -5.47 -30.93 21.68
N LYS A 909 -5.53 -32.06 20.98
CA LYS A 909 -6.41 -32.26 19.83
C LYS A 909 -7.88 -32.00 20.20
N GLN A 910 -8.34 -32.57 21.31
CA GLN A 910 -9.70 -32.35 21.78
C GLN A 910 -9.96 -30.86 22.08
N ILE A 911 -9.04 -30.18 22.78
CA ILE A 911 -9.20 -28.77 23.12
C ILE A 911 -9.21 -27.89 21.87
N VAL A 912 -8.26 -28.12 20.94
CA VAL A 912 -8.14 -27.30 19.74
C VAL A 912 -9.38 -27.43 18.86
N LEU A 913 -9.85 -28.65 18.60
CA LEU A 913 -11.04 -28.87 17.79
C LEU A 913 -12.29 -28.28 18.48
N ASP A 914 -12.46 -28.51 19.79
CA ASP A 914 -13.57 -27.98 20.55
C ASP A 914 -13.65 -26.45 20.51
N GLU A 915 -12.53 -25.75 20.73
CA GLU A 915 -12.52 -24.29 20.75
C GLU A 915 -12.60 -23.67 19.33
N MET A 916 -12.05 -24.34 18.31
CA MET A 916 -12.21 -23.89 16.93
C MET A 916 -13.66 -24.05 16.45
N GLU A 917 -14.26 -25.21 16.63
CA GLU A 917 -15.61 -25.50 16.15
C GLU A 917 -16.69 -24.74 16.92
N ASN A 918 -16.43 -24.38 18.17
CA ASN A 918 -17.36 -23.63 19.04
C ASN A 918 -16.95 -22.17 19.26
N ALA A 919 -16.04 -21.64 18.45
CA ALA A 919 -15.60 -20.23 18.55
C ALA A 919 -16.77 -19.25 18.46
N ILE A 920 -17.73 -19.54 17.58
CA ILE A 920 -18.98 -18.81 17.42
C ILE A 920 -20.10 -19.75 16.97
N LYS A 921 -21.34 -19.45 17.35
CA LYS A 921 -22.51 -20.17 16.88
C LYS A 921 -23.06 -19.56 15.60
N LEU A 922 -22.86 -20.23 14.47
CA LEU A 922 -23.42 -19.86 13.17
C LEU A 922 -24.67 -20.69 12.83
N GLN A 923 -25.34 -20.37 11.71
CA GLN A 923 -26.44 -21.18 11.18
C GLN A 923 -25.96 -22.54 10.63
N VAL A 924 -24.69 -22.66 10.36
CA VAL A 924 -24.01 -23.87 9.91
C VAL A 924 -22.90 -24.24 10.90
N PRO A 925 -22.57 -25.52 11.09
CA PRO A 925 -21.47 -25.88 11.97
C PRO A 925 -20.14 -25.36 11.43
N LEU A 926 -19.26 -24.87 12.31
CA LEU A 926 -17.85 -24.75 11.99
C LEU A 926 -17.21 -26.14 12.08
N ILE A 927 -16.30 -26.46 11.19
CA ILE A 927 -15.54 -27.72 11.18
C ILE A 927 -14.07 -27.36 11.06
N ALA A 928 -13.25 -27.99 11.88
CA ALA A 928 -11.80 -27.89 11.82
C ALA A 928 -11.23 -29.28 11.49
N ASP A 929 -10.44 -29.34 10.41
CA ASP A 929 -9.65 -30.50 10.06
C ASP A 929 -8.31 -30.43 10.78
N CYS A 930 -7.75 -31.56 11.21
CA CYS A 930 -6.46 -31.56 11.89
C CYS A 930 -5.57 -32.71 11.42
N GLY A 931 -4.27 -32.51 11.52
CA GLY A 931 -3.26 -33.49 11.22
C GLY A 931 -2.06 -33.37 12.15
N GLU A 932 -1.25 -34.45 12.17
CA GLU A 932 -0.07 -34.57 13.02
C GLU A 932 1.10 -35.15 12.21
N GLY A 933 2.31 -34.74 12.52
CA GLY A 933 3.48 -35.20 11.81
C GLY A 933 4.79 -34.77 12.50
N VAL A 934 5.90 -35.14 11.95
CA VAL A 934 7.21 -34.68 12.47
C VAL A 934 7.55 -33.26 12.01
N ASN A 935 6.85 -32.79 10.98
CA ASN A 935 7.02 -31.45 10.40
C ASN A 935 5.68 -30.90 9.91
N TRP A 936 5.70 -29.63 9.53
CA TRP A 936 4.49 -28.94 9.06
C TRP A 936 3.85 -29.56 7.82
N LEU A 937 4.67 -30.09 6.87
CA LEU A 937 4.10 -30.69 5.65
C LEU A 937 3.32 -31.98 5.94
N GLU A 938 3.80 -32.79 6.86
CA GLU A 938 3.13 -34.04 7.23
C GLU A 938 1.88 -33.79 8.08
N ALA A 939 1.87 -32.70 8.84
CA ALA A 939 0.75 -32.32 9.70
C ALA A 939 -0.38 -31.60 8.95
N HIS A 940 -0.19 -31.18 7.67
CA HIS A 940 -1.16 -30.36 6.91
C HIS A 940 -1.95 -31.14 5.85
#